data_a6451ac3f049bf743f86cf29655224a9
#
_entry.id   a6451ac3f049bf743f86cf29655224a9
#
_cell.length_a   1.000
_cell.length_b   1.000
_cell.length_c   1.000
_cell.angle_alpha   90.00
_cell.angle_beta   90.00
_cell.angle_gamma   90.00
#
_symmetry.space_group_name_H-M   'P 1'
#
loop_
_entity.id
_entity.type
_entity.pdbx_description
1 polymer ?
#
loop_
_entity_poly.entity_id
_entity_poly.type
_entity_poly.pdbx_seq_one_letter_code
_entity_poly.pdbx_strand_id
1 'polypeptide(L)'
;LKAVAEIPGGSRLIWKPVRLNPEAAANAEVSAVLVPASDGDLVTLEPRKASAPTEWQLPERPQVVALLFGPQGLSEGKIKSLVTHNRELLRELADYAEQSSQVESLVQALANAETSGSGADAVLKGFSSQYGVAPPKLDTKAPTDEQASLLLKTLLPAATSYDPLAGKTAQAQQSGGLAASLAGMFFGNPVALAAGGAALFSNLKTAMFPGTDFRSAFAQFTAAGQMALCTKNLAAKSRTRTAYLWAYRVPEVKKPVVSLAGTPHVPVESRSTLAVKFAEGSTARQLALARDWRLVPSAGGDSIPVNVGGETADSLELDLSHTQTPPGEYALAAAWDWDSLAVSGTVDVRPYDDFSHVAPAPGERDKLIEGSGTVSVKLAGADFEFLDKVAIEAAAGDAQPREAPFTLPLGKRAGPQQFVTVRIDTGKRGAYRLLLTQSDGVAHEVALTVLPPNPKISNLPLRLNLGEAREPIRLQGTGLDRVESVSSPAGAITGAPSGDAWPGEIVLDAGVAKGRKFPLVLKVQGLDTPLAVPDAIEIVGPRPRIRSMQKSLAGTPGIAIGPEELPAGIAAGLVLTVDHLDAGSRPRLELGCDGGDLRRALTLSPSDASGGASLTFSGPGALYLSVDPGTIGYAGCRLTATVSVDPEGRSDPFLLGRVIRIPRLDKFTLTSERAGDSGYAGTLEGRDLDVIEKTGWDAEHGVPVESIPAPIPGDLQRQTLRVVLPWPAPAPHAPLYIWLRGETMGRKTGVAD
;
A
#
# COMPACT_ATOMS: atom_id res chain seq x y z
N LEU A 1 37.66 19.54 26.93
CA LEU A 1 39.05 20.00 26.64
C LEU A 1 39.19 20.02 25.13
N LYS A 2 39.54 21.16 24.53
CA LYS A 2 39.77 21.25 23.09
C LYS A 2 41.27 21.11 22.80
N ALA A 3 41.61 20.28 21.85
CA ALA A 3 42.97 20.16 21.36
C ALA A 3 43.35 21.42 20.55
N VAL A 4 44.61 21.76 20.52
CA VAL A 4 45.14 22.87 19.71
C VAL A 4 45.82 22.28 18.49
N ALA A 5 45.63 22.89 17.35
CA ALA A 5 46.26 22.43 16.11
C ALA A 5 47.74 22.86 16.02
N GLU A 6 48.05 24.06 16.50
CA GLU A 6 49.40 24.60 16.53
C GLU A 6 49.50 25.67 17.60
N ILE A 7 50.74 26.05 17.95
CA ILE A 7 51.05 27.19 18.82
C ILE A 7 51.84 28.22 18.00
N PRO A 8 51.23 29.35 17.65
CA PRO A 8 51.96 30.40 16.89
C PRO A 8 53.14 30.99 17.69
N GLY A 9 54.10 31.50 16.96
CA GLY A 9 55.13 32.38 17.54
C GLY A 9 54.45 33.61 18.18
N GLY A 10 55.06 34.13 19.28
CA GLY A 10 54.48 35.20 20.08
C GLY A 10 53.46 34.73 21.14
N SER A 11 53.08 33.46 21.14
CA SER A 11 52.26 32.88 22.22
C SER A 11 52.96 32.94 23.57
N ARG A 12 52.16 32.97 24.66
CA ARG A 12 52.70 32.94 26.01
C ARG A 12 52.60 31.55 26.62
N LEU A 13 53.75 31.05 27.12
CA LEU A 13 53.83 29.84 27.95
C LEU A 13 53.80 30.28 29.44
N ILE A 14 52.76 29.84 30.14
CA ILE A 14 52.57 30.22 31.55
C ILE A 14 52.78 29.00 32.44
N TRP A 15 53.74 29.13 33.38
CA TRP A 15 53.86 28.17 34.46
C TRP A 15 53.05 28.63 35.66
N LYS A 16 52.16 27.80 36.15
CA LYS A 16 51.31 28.06 37.31
C LYS A 16 51.41 26.89 38.30
N PRO A 17 52.16 27.03 39.39
CA PRO A 17 52.21 25.98 40.38
C PRO A 17 50.90 25.85 41.15
N VAL A 18 50.27 24.69 41.08
CA VAL A 18 48.94 24.43 41.71
C VAL A 18 49.08 23.63 42.99
N ARG A 19 50.01 22.68 43.05
CA ARG A 19 50.28 21.83 44.21
C ARG A 19 51.73 21.39 44.17
N LEU A 20 52.65 22.28 44.57
CA LEU A 20 54.05 21.93 44.76
C LEU A 20 54.28 21.59 46.23
N ASN A 21 55.08 20.56 46.48
CA ASN A 21 55.60 20.36 47.82
C ASN A 21 56.48 21.58 48.20
N PRO A 22 56.17 22.33 49.28
CA PRO A 22 56.90 23.56 49.62
C PRO A 22 58.37 23.37 49.76
N GLU A 23 58.81 22.24 50.32
CA GLU A 23 60.26 21.95 50.52
C GLU A 23 61.00 21.70 49.19
N ALA A 24 60.30 21.07 48.19
CA ALA A 24 60.86 20.82 46.87
C ALA A 24 60.87 22.09 46.01
N ALA A 25 59.85 22.95 46.21
CA ALA A 25 59.61 24.14 45.39
C ALA A 25 60.51 25.34 45.86
N ALA A 26 60.90 25.42 47.11
CA ALA A 26 61.61 26.56 47.65
C ALA A 26 62.93 26.83 46.91
N ASN A 27 63.57 25.77 46.41
CA ASN A 27 64.90 25.85 45.76
C ASN A 27 64.86 25.20 44.35
N ALA A 28 63.71 25.21 43.68
CA ALA A 28 63.57 24.65 42.35
C ALA A 28 63.36 25.76 41.30
N GLU A 29 63.90 25.50 40.13
CA GLU A 29 63.75 26.34 38.95
C GLU A 29 63.00 25.54 37.88
N VAL A 30 62.19 26.23 37.08
CA VAL A 30 61.51 25.70 35.88
C VAL A 30 62.06 26.49 34.68
N SER A 31 62.29 25.76 33.59
CA SER A 31 62.66 26.33 32.31
C SER A 31 61.92 25.56 31.21
N ALA A 32 61.88 26.10 30.04
CA ALA A 32 61.34 25.37 28.86
C ALA A 32 62.39 25.39 27.75
N VAL A 33 62.41 24.30 27.01
CA VAL A 33 63.19 24.17 25.78
C VAL A 33 62.27 23.90 24.66
N LEU A 34 62.38 24.66 23.59
CA LEU A 34 61.54 24.55 22.40
C LEU A 34 62.30 23.89 21.26
N VAL A 35 61.75 22.92 20.64
CA VAL A 35 62.16 22.45 19.31
C VAL A 35 61.33 23.22 18.28
N PRO A 36 61.95 24.11 17.47
CA PRO A 36 61.21 24.85 16.44
C PRO A 36 60.62 23.96 15.42
N ALA A 37 59.50 24.40 14.80
CA ALA A 37 58.89 23.73 13.65
C ALA A 37 59.76 23.87 12.39
N SER A 38 60.53 24.94 12.29
CA SER A 38 61.65 25.10 11.33
C SER A 38 62.84 24.30 11.76
N ASP A 39 63.75 23.97 10.83
CA ASP A 39 65.03 23.28 11.16
C ASP A 39 66.06 24.18 11.93
N GLY A 40 65.55 25.08 12.74
CA GLY A 40 66.32 25.96 13.55
C GLY A 40 66.95 25.30 14.78
N ASP A 41 67.87 26.04 15.45
CA ASP A 41 68.47 25.60 16.71
C ASP A 41 67.43 25.53 17.85
N LEU A 42 67.72 24.69 18.86
CA LEU A 42 66.88 24.60 20.06
C LEU A 42 66.86 25.95 20.78
N VAL A 43 65.66 26.40 21.11
CA VAL A 43 65.47 27.63 21.89
C VAL A 43 65.29 27.29 23.36
N THR A 44 66.16 27.77 24.22
CA THR A 44 66.08 27.60 25.67
C THR A 44 65.50 28.86 26.29
N LEU A 45 64.39 28.72 27.02
CA LEU A 45 63.83 29.84 27.80
C LEU A 45 64.48 30.00 29.10
N GLU A 46 64.60 31.26 29.58
CA GLU A 46 65.28 31.58 30.87
C GLU A 46 64.62 30.77 32.01
N PRO A 47 65.48 30.19 32.90
CA PRO A 47 65.01 29.59 34.13
C PRO A 47 64.29 30.57 35.06
N ARG A 48 63.18 30.16 35.62
CA ARG A 48 62.32 30.92 36.52
C ARG A 48 62.11 30.12 37.83
N LYS A 49 61.75 30.78 38.90
CA LYS A 49 61.43 30.11 40.16
C LYS A 49 60.21 29.26 40.02
N ALA A 50 60.27 27.99 40.29
CA ALA A 50 59.17 27.06 40.14
C ALA A 50 58.03 27.29 41.14
N SER A 51 58.30 27.93 42.26
CA SER A 51 57.33 28.21 43.34
C SER A 51 56.36 29.37 43.03
N ALA A 52 56.60 30.16 42.00
CA ALA A 52 55.78 31.31 41.61
C ALA A 52 55.22 31.15 40.19
N PRO A 53 54.09 31.74 39.95
CA PRO A 53 53.58 31.83 38.53
C PRO A 53 54.60 32.60 37.70
N THR A 54 54.96 32.10 36.56
CA THR A 54 55.87 32.74 35.61
C THR A 54 55.41 32.51 34.20
N GLU A 55 55.80 33.40 33.26
CA GLU A 55 55.46 33.30 31.84
C GLU A 55 56.66 33.52 30.95
N TRP A 56 56.65 32.91 29.80
CA TRP A 56 57.63 33.15 28.75
C TRP A 56 56.85 33.47 27.48
N GLN A 57 57.40 34.33 26.65
CA GLN A 57 56.95 34.55 25.31
C GLN A 57 57.68 33.59 24.36
N LEU A 58 56.95 32.84 23.54
CA LEU A 58 57.57 31.92 22.60
C LEU A 58 58.10 32.72 21.43
N PRO A 59 59.38 32.66 21.10
CA PRO A 59 59.91 33.47 20.02
C PRO A 59 59.52 33.01 18.64
N GLU A 60 59.23 31.75 18.48
CA GLU A 60 58.80 31.12 17.23
C GLU A 60 57.89 29.95 17.51
N ARG A 61 57.28 29.42 16.44
CA ARG A 61 56.40 28.27 16.49
C ARG A 61 57.15 27.02 16.93
N PRO A 62 56.79 26.39 18.05
CA PRO A 62 57.46 25.17 18.52
C PRO A 62 56.79 23.93 17.89
N GLN A 63 57.60 22.91 17.55
CA GLN A 63 57.16 21.54 17.26
C GLN A 63 57.07 20.71 18.55
N VAL A 64 58.01 20.92 19.47
CA VAL A 64 58.02 20.27 20.77
C VAL A 64 58.30 21.33 21.84
N VAL A 65 57.58 21.26 22.94
CA VAL A 65 57.81 22.03 24.17
C VAL A 65 58.27 21.06 25.24
N ALA A 66 59.46 21.18 25.67
CA ALA A 66 60.00 20.40 26.77
C ALA A 66 60.13 21.29 28.05
N LEU A 67 59.52 20.84 29.14
CA LEU A 67 59.58 21.48 30.43
C LEU A 67 60.68 20.83 31.27
N LEU A 68 61.57 21.62 31.76
CA LEU A 68 62.62 21.20 32.64
C LEU A 68 62.38 21.75 34.05
N PHE A 69 62.34 20.89 35.07
CA PHE A 69 62.13 21.21 36.43
C PHE A 69 63.38 20.67 37.23
N GLY A 70 64.08 21.50 37.94
CA GLY A 70 65.29 21.06 38.62
C GLY A 70 65.67 21.96 39.80
N PRO A 71 66.75 21.58 40.54
CA PRO A 71 67.23 22.36 41.65
C PRO A 71 67.82 23.69 41.17
N GLN A 72 67.82 24.70 42.03
CA GLN A 72 68.35 26.01 41.75
C GLN A 72 69.84 25.96 41.28
N GLY A 73 70.14 26.78 40.28
CA GLY A 73 71.44 26.83 39.65
C GLY A 73 71.61 26.00 38.38
N LEU A 74 70.52 25.61 37.74
CA LEU A 74 70.53 25.20 36.37
C LEU A 74 70.75 26.42 35.47
N SER A 75 71.96 26.66 35.07
CA SER A 75 72.27 27.73 34.14
C SER A 75 71.76 27.38 32.75
N GLU A 76 71.39 28.40 31.96
CA GLU A 76 70.97 28.24 30.58
C GLU A 76 71.96 27.41 29.75
N GLY A 77 73.24 27.62 29.93
CA GLY A 77 74.30 26.86 29.29
C GLY A 77 74.34 25.38 29.67
N LYS A 78 74.01 25.01 30.91
CA LYS A 78 73.89 23.61 31.35
C LYS A 78 72.68 22.96 30.79
N ILE A 79 71.53 23.67 30.70
CA ILE A 79 70.31 23.19 30.07
C ILE A 79 70.55 22.98 28.60
N LYS A 80 71.14 23.93 27.91
CA LYS A 80 71.52 23.87 26.52
C LYS A 80 72.41 22.67 26.21
N SER A 81 73.43 22.43 27.05
CA SER A 81 74.36 21.31 26.97
C SER A 81 73.67 19.95 27.16
N LEU A 82 72.67 19.84 28.06
CA LEU A 82 71.88 18.61 28.30
C LEU A 82 71.01 18.26 27.16
N VAL A 83 70.42 19.24 26.43
CA VAL A 83 69.41 19.07 25.49
C VAL A 83 69.89 19.11 24.03
N THR A 84 70.95 19.92 23.74
CA THR A 84 71.49 20.08 22.36
C THR A 84 72.05 18.78 21.79
N HIS A 85 72.62 17.94 22.64
CA HIS A 85 73.09 16.61 22.20
C HIS A 85 72.01 15.53 22.10
N ASN A 86 70.80 15.86 22.52
CA ASN A 86 69.67 14.91 22.63
C ASN A 86 68.40 15.42 21.97
N ARG A 87 68.50 16.16 20.85
CA ARG A 87 67.34 16.68 20.13
C ARG A 87 66.35 15.59 19.73
N GLU A 88 66.88 14.45 19.31
CA GLU A 88 66.07 13.27 18.92
C GLU A 88 65.34 12.71 20.13
N LEU A 89 65.96 12.66 21.29
CA LEU A 89 65.36 12.24 22.57
C LEU A 89 64.10 13.06 22.90
N LEU A 90 64.15 14.39 22.69
CA LEU A 90 63.00 15.26 22.95
C LEU A 90 61.80 14.94 21.99
N ARG A 91 62.08 14.62 20.74
CA ARG A 91 61.10 14.19 19.78
C ARG A 91 60.51 12.83 20.16
N GLU A 92 61.37 11.87 20.46
CA GLU A 92 60.94 10.52 20.89
C GLU A 92 60.10 10.59 22.19
N LEU A 93 60.46 11.40 23.17
CA LEU A 93 59.69 11.59 24.39
C LEU A 93 58.33 12.24 24.10
N ALA A 94 58.30 13.19 23.18
CA ALA A 94 57.02 13.83 22.77
C ALA A 94 56.13 12.90 22.02
N ASP A 95 56.68 12.10 21.09
CA ASP A 95 55.93 11.07 20.34
C ASP A 95 55.36 10.00 21.29
N TYR A 96 56.14 9.61 22.29
CA TYR A 96 55.74 8.67 23.32
C TYR A 96 54.56 9.21 24.18
N ALA A 97 54.59 10.49 24.53
CA ALA A 97 53.53 11.15 25.29
C ALA A 97 52.22 11.24 24.45
N GLU A 98 52.34 11.52 23.16
CA GLU A 98 51.18 11.59 22.26
C GLU A 98 50.52 10.22 22.11
N GLN A 99 51.27 9.16 21.86
CA GLN A 99 50.81 7.81 21.75
C GLN A 99 50.10 7.30 23.01
N SER A 100 50.65 7.66 24.19
CA SER A 100 50.04 7.39 25.46
C SER A 100 48.65 8.00 25.60
N SER A 101 48.48 9.23 25.14
CA SER A 101 47.16 9.91 25.13
C SER A 101 46.15 9.24 24.21
N GLN A 102 46.60 8.73 23.06
CA GLN A 102 45.74 8.01 22.13
C GLN A 102 45.22 6.68 22.72
N VAL A 103 46.12 5.91 23.34
CA VAL A 103 45.77 4.67 24.06
C VAL A 103 44.78 4.93 25.18
N GLU A 104 45.01 5.96 26.01
CA GLU A 104 44.07 6.31 27.06
C GLU A 104 42.69 6.69 26.55
N SER A 105 42.61 7.43 25.43
CA SER A 105 41.38 7.81 24.78
C SER A 105 40.61 6.57 24.27
N LEU A 106 41.29 5.60 23.69
CA LEU A 106 40.67 4.35 23.22
C LEU A 106 40.12 3.52 24.38
N VAL A 107 40.89 3.36 25.44
CA VAL A 107 40.45 2.61 26.64
C VAL A 107 39.24 3.29 27.29
N GLN A 108 39.24 4.60 27.37
CA GLN A 108 38.12 5.35 27.93
C GLN A 108 36.85 5.26 27.04
N ALA A 109 37.01 5.29 25.71
CA ALA A 109 35.91 5.10 24.77
C ALA A 109 35.31 3.68 24.87
N LEU A 110 36.15 2.66 25.02
CA LEU A 110 35.71 1.28 25.23
C LEU A 110 34.99 1.10 26.59
N ALA A 111 35.50 1.70 27.65
CA ALA A 111 34.85 1.66 28.97
C ALA A 111 33.48 2.37 28.96
N ASN A 112 33.36 3.49 28.23
CA ASN A 112 32.10 4.20 28.08
C ASN A 112 31.10 3.43 27.20
N ALA A 113 31.56 2.71 26.20
CA ALA A 113 30.69 1.86 25.35
C ALA A 113 30.10 0.71 26.15
N GLU A 114 30.84 0.15 27.09
CA GLU A 114 30.36 -0.88 28.01
C GLU A 114 29.21 -0.37 28.89
N THR A 115 29.31 0.84 29.40
CA THR A 115 28.27 1.46 30.24
C THR A 115 27.03 1.91 29.41
N SER A 116 27.20 2.25 28.13
CA SER A 116 26.15 2.75 27.25
C SER A 116 25.47 1.66 26.39
N GLY A 117 25.95 0.41 26.42
CA GLY A 117 25.46 -0.69 25.59
C GLY A 117 25.80 -0.57 24.10
N SER A 118 26.72 0.33 23.75
CA SER A 118 27.19 0.51 22.37
C SER A 118 28.16 -0.62 22.00
N GLY A 119 27.99 -1.24 20.84
CA GLY A 119 28.87 -2.33 20.39
C GLY A 119 30.31 -1.88 20.14
N ALA A 120 31.26 -2.78 20.33
CA ALA A 120 32.72 -2.52 20.12
C ALA A 120 33.04 -1.98 18.71
N ASP A 121 32.27 -2.42 17.69
CA ASP A 121 32.39 -1.97 16.29
C ASP A 121 32.14 -0.44 16.16
N ALA A 122 31.17 0.09 16.90
CA ALA A 122 30.85 1.52 16.88
C ALA A 122 32.02 2.34 17.48
N VAL A 123 32.63 1.83 18.55
CA VAL A 123 33.80 2.46 19.18
C VAL A 123 35.00 2.44 18.25
N LEU A 124 35.24 1.30 17.58
CA LEU A 124 36.35 1.18 16.62
C LEU A 124 36.17 2.09 15.42
N LYS A 125 34.97 2.19 14.89
CA LYS A 125 34.64 3.15 13.81
C LYS A 125 34.83 4.59 14.27
N GLY A 126 34.37 4.92 15.48
CA GLY A 126 34.53 6.24 16.07
C GLY A 126 35.99 6.58 16.27
N PHE A 127 36.81 5.68 16.86
CA PHE A 127 38.22 5.85 17.05
C PHE A 127 38.98 5.99 15.71
N SER A 128 38.70 5.11 14.76
CA SER A 128 39.27 5.15 13.40
C SER A 128 38.99 6.48 12.71
N SER A 129 37.75 6.95 12.81
CA SER A 129 37.35 8.26 12.28
C SER A 129 38.05 9.41 12.98
N GLN A 130 38.13 9.34 14.33
CA GLN A 130 38.74 10.39 15.14
C GLN A 130 40.25 10.56 14.88
N TYR A 131 40.95 9.45 14.68
CA TYR A 131 42.41 9.45 14.54
C TYR A 131 42.91 9.26 13.11
N GLY A 132 42.00 9.16 12.14
CA GLY A 132 42.33 8.98 10.70
C GLY A 132 42.96 7.64 10.37
N VAL A 133 42.73 6.62 11.19
CA VAL A 133 43.25 5.28 11.00
C VAL A 133 42.13 4.44 10.31
N ALA A 134 42.49 3.70 9.24
CA ALA A 134 41.52 2.82 8.63
C ALA A 134 41.07 1.72 9.61
N PRO A 135 39.74 1.48 9.76
CA PRO A 135 39.28 0.43 10.66
C PRO A 135 39.80 -0.94 10.18
N PRO A 136 40.32 -1.76 11.11
CA PRO A 136 40.84 -3.08 10.74
C PRO A 136 39.71 -3.97 10.25
N LYS A 137 39.94 -4.68 9.17
CA LYS A 137 39.04 -5.75 8.73
C LYS A 137 39.29 -6.99 9.57
N LEU A 138 38.41 -7.22 10.54
CA LEU A 138 38.51 -8.37 11.42
C LEU A 138 37.93 -9.63 10.67
N ASP A 139 38.73 -10.67 10.62
CA ASP A 139 38.23 -11.98 10.17
C ASP A 139 37.67 -12.72 11.40
N THR A 140 36.34 -12.81 11.47
CA THR A 140 35.64 -13.49 12.57
C THR A 140 35.98 -14.97 12.71
N LYS A 141 36.68 -15.56 11.73
CA LYS A 141 37.14 -16.95 11.76
C LYS A 141 38.59 -17.10 12.22
N ALA A 142 39.33 -16.02 12.28
CA ALA A 142 40.70 -16.05 12.77
C ALA A 142 40.75 -16.25 14.28
N PRO A 143 41.84 -16.86 14.85
CA PRO A 143 42.02 -16.93 16.29
C PRO A 143 41.95 -15.56 16.96
N THR A 144 41.42 -15.54 18.19
CA THR A 144 41.20 -14.27 18.93
C THR A 144 42.47 -13.48 19.23
N ASP A 145 43.58 -14.14 19.39
CA ASP A 145 44.88 -13.54 19.61
C ASP A 145 45.47 -12.88 18.33
N GLU A 146 45.22 -13.48 17.16
CA GLU A 146 45.57 -12.88 15.87
C GLU A 146 44.75 -11.63 15.60
N GLN A 147 43.45 -11.69 15.84
CA GLN A 147 42.53 -10.55 15.68
C GLN A 147 42.91 -9.40 16.61
N ALA A 148 43.25 -9.71 17.87
CA ALA A 148 43.72 -8.71 18.83
C ALA A 148 45.09 -8.13 18.44
N SER A 149 45.98 -8.95 17.90
CA SER A 149 47.28 -8.48 17.39
C SER A 149 47.11 -7.56 16.18
N LEU A 150 46.15 -7.86 15.29
CA LEU A 150 45.81 -7.03 14.14
C LEU A 150 45.23 -5.68 14.60
N LEU A 151 44.33 -5.69 15.59
CA LEU A 151 43.77 -4.48 16.20
C LEU A 151 44.84 -3.58 16.77
N LEU A 152 45.77 -4.14 17.57
CA LEU A 152 46.87 -3.40 18.13
C LEU A 152 47.76 -2.78 17.06
N LYS A 153 48.16 -3.56 16.06
CA LYS A 153 49.03 -3.08 14.97
C LYS A 153 48.37 -1.98 14.14
N THR A 154 47.04 -2.06 13.95
CA THR A 154 46.34 -1.11 13.09
C THR A 154 45.94 0.16 13.80
N LEU A 155 45.45 0.05 15.05
CA LEU A 155 44.93 1.19 15.80
C LEU A 155 46.01 1.91 16.61
N LEU A 156 47.06 1.18 17.04
CA LEU A 156 48.11 1.67 17.88
C LEU A 156 49.50 1.19 17.38
N PRO A 157 49.89 1.60 16.16
CA PRO A 157 51.10 1.07 15.53
C PRO A 157 52.34 1.30 16.38
N ALA A 158 52.35 2.32 17.22
CA ALA A 158 53.47 2.60 18.09
C ALA A 158 53.45 1.85 19.45
N ALA A 159 52.28 1.35 19.85
CA ALA A 159 52.21 0.47 21.03
C ALA A 159 52.91 -0.88 20.84
N THR A 160 53.17 -1.23 19.58
CA THR A 160 53.89 -2.43 19.18
C THR A 160 55.37 -2.17 18.87
N SER A 161 55.81 -0.92 18.89
CA SER A 161 57.17 -0.56 18.61
C SER A 161 58.03 -0.56 19.86
N TYR A 162 59.24 -0.90 19.63
CA TYR A 162 60.38 -1.17 20.48
C TYR A 162 60.50 -0.31 21.74
N ASP A 163 60.50 -0.94 22.89
CA ASP A 163 61.04 -0.35 24.13
C ASP A 163 62.55 -0.71 24.27
N PRO A 164 63.44 0.24 24.08
CA PRO A 164 64.85 -0.03 24.16
C PRO A 164 65.34 -0.45 25.57
N LEU A 165 64.47 -0.28 26.59
CA LEU A 165 64.82 -0.61 28.00
C LEU A 165 64.25 -1.96 28.44
N ALA A 166 63.32 -2.55 27.66
CA ALA A 166 62.75 -3.84 27.96
C ALA A 166 63.53 -4.97 27.25
N GLY A 167 64.03 -5.92 27.99
CA GLY A 167 64.67 -7.12 27.43
C GLY A 167 63.69 -7.90 26.58
N LYS A 168 64.19 -8.60 25.51
CA LYS A 168 63.39 -9.34 24.51
C LYS A 168 62.32 -10.27 25.09
N THR A 169 62.49 -10.81 26.29
CA THR A 169 61.56 -11.70 26.97
C THR A 169 60.39 -10.95 27.64
N ALA A 170 60.61 -9.76 28.18
CA ALA A 170 59.59 -8.93 28.79
C ALA A 170 58.64 -8.35 27.74
N GLN A 171 59.16 -8.03 26.55
CA GLN A 171 58.42 -7.45 25.45
C GLN A 171 57.43 -8.47 24.83
N ALA A 172 57.82 -9.74 24.73
CA ALA A 172 56.93 -10.78 24.23
C ALA A 172 55.80 -11.12 25.23
N GLN A 173 56.07 -11.10 26.52
CA GLN A 173 55.04 -11.32 27.55
C GLN A 173 54.07 -10.14 27.71
N GLN A 174 54.55 -8.91 27.55
CA GLN A 174 53.72 -7.71 27.66
C GLN A 174 52.79 -7.57 26.44
N SER A 175 53.28 -7.82 25.22
CA SER A 175 52.45 -7.79 24.01
C SER A 175 51.43 -8.91 23.98
N GLY A 176 51.76 -10.11 24.45
CA GLY A 176 50.82 -11.24 24.56
C GLY A 176 49.71 -11.01 25.59
N GLY A 177 50.04 -10.41 26.76
CA GLY A 177 49.02 -10.06 27.76
C GLY A 177 48.06 -8.97 27.31
N LEU A 178 48.55 -7.99 26.57
CA LEU A 178 47.76 -6.92 25.97
C LEU A 178 46.84 -7.46 24.86
N ALA A 179 47.37 -8.31 24.00
CA ALA A 179 46.59 -8.97 22.95
C ALA A 179 45.49 -9.87 23.52
N ALA A 180 45.80 -10.64 24.57
CA ALA A 180 44.81 -11.49 25.25
C ALA A 180 43.71 -10.68 25.97
N SER A 181 44.06 -9.52 26.56
CA SER A 181 43.08 -8.66 27.21
C SER A 181 42.16 -7.93 26.20
N LEU A 182 42.67 -7.50 25.08
CA LEU A 182 41.89 -6.94 23.98
C LEU A 182 41.00 -8.00 23.32
N ALA A 183 41.52 -9.20 23.13
CA ALA A 183 40.74 -10.33 22.62
C ALA A 183 39.54 -10.65 23.50
N GLY A 184 39.72 -10.66 24.82
CA GLY A 184 38.62 -10.87 25.78
C GLY A 184 37.54 -9.80 25.71
N MET A 185 37.88 -8.55 25.42
CA MET A 185 36.94 -7.44 25.27
C MET A 185 36.15 -7.50 23.97
N PHE A 186 36.76 -7.85 22.85
CA PHE A 186 36.10 -7.78 21.54
C PHE A 186 35.32 -9.04 21.15
N PHE A 187 35.69 -10.21 21.70
CA PHE A 187 35.21 -11.48 21.22
C PHE A 187 34.34 -12.30 22.21
N GLY A 188 33.80 -11.65 23.23
CA GLY A 188 32.57 -12.20 23.75
C GLY A 188 32.59 -13.02 25.03
N ASN A 189 33.11 -12.48 26.11
CA ASN A 189 32.68 -12.95 27.41
C ASN A 189 32.29 -11.76 28.31
N PRO A 190 30.99 -11.52 28.62
CA PRO A 190 30.56 -10.37 29.42
C PRO A 190 31.17 -10.31 30.82
N VAL A 191 31.60 -11.45 31.38
CA VAL A 191 32.28 -11.51 32.66
C VAL A 191 33.76 -11.07 32.54
N ALA A 192 34.38 -11.27 31.39
CA ALA A 192 35.74 -10.81 31.12
C ALA A 192 35.79 -9.30 30.82
N LEU A 193 34.71 -8.70 30.34
CA LEU A 193 34.60 -7.25 30.11
C LEU A 193 34.71 -6.43 31.41
N ALA A 194 33.96 -6.79 32.42
CA ALA A 194 33.95 -6.06 33.69
C ALA A 194 35.31 -6.15 34.46
N ALA A 195 35.97 -7.30 34.37
CA ALA A 195 37.30 -7.48 34.95
C ALA A 195 38.45 -7.06 34.02
N GLY A 196 38.22 -7.13 32.70
CA GLY A 196 39.21 -6.91 31.66
C GLY A 196 39.55 -5.43 31.44
N GLY A 197 38.57 -4.52 31.57
CA GLY A 197 38.79 -3.08 31.36
C GLY A 197 39.83 -2.50 32.34
N ALA A 198 39.72 -2.81 33.63
CA ALA A 198 40.67 -2.37 34.65
C ALA A 198 42.03 -3.07 34.50
N ALA A 199 42.05 -4.34 34.12
CA ALA A 199 43.29 -5.09 33.89
C ALA A 199 43.98 -4.62 32.61
N LEU A 200 43.23 -4.34 31.53
CA LEU A 200 43.76 -3.77 30.29
C LEU A 200 44.41 -2.41 30.57
N PHE A 201 43.73 -1.54 31.30
CA PHE A 201 44.25 -0.23 31.67
C PHE A 201 45.53 -0.35 32.50
N SER A 202 45.55 -1.27 33.46
CA SER A 202 46.72 -1.53 34.28
C SER A 202 47.86 -2.12 33.47
N ASN A 203 47.60 -3.08 32.60
CA ASN A 203 48.60 -3.73 31.76
C ASN A 203 49.14 -2.81 30.66
N LEU A 204 48.31 -2.03 30.01
CA LEU A 204 48.73 -1.00 29.07
C LEU A 204 49.57 0.07 29.73
N LYS A 205 49.13 0.52 30.90
CA LYS A 205 49.85 1.50 31.70
C LYS A 205 51.22 0.98 32.15
N THR A 206 51.28 -0.27 32.59
CA THR A 206 52.53 -0.88 33.06
C THR A 206 53.46 -1.21 31.90
N ALA A 207 52.91 -1.62 30.74
CA ALA A 207 53.69 -1.93 29.55
C ALA A 207 54.30 -0.69 28.89
N MET A 208 53.58 0.41 28.87
CA MET A 208 54.01 1.64 28.22
C MET A 208 54.78 2.57 29.17
N PHE A 209 54.56 2.48 30.48
CA PHE A 209 55.12 3.41 31.48
C PHE A 209 55.53 2.73 32.78
N PRO A 210 56.58 1.93 32.75
CA PRO A 210 57.04 1.29 33.98
C PRO A 210 57.49 2.34 34.99
N GLY A 211 56.66 2.57 36.03
CA GLY A 211 57.01 3.45 37.15
C GLY A 211 56.65 4.93 37.04
N THR A 212 55.87 5.35 36.02
CA THR A 212 55.48 6.75 35.80
C THR A 212 53.98 6.96 35.81
N ASP A 213 53.44 7.95 36.51
CA ASP A 213 52.05 8.34 36.48
C ASP A 213 51.84 9.58 35.59
N PHE A 214 51.49 9.38 34.33
CA PHE A 214 51.23 10.43 33.34
C PHE A 214 49.79 10.95 33.35
N ARG A 215 48.91 10.51 34.26
CA ARG A 215 47.48 10.91 34.28
C ARG A 215 47.26 12.39 34.44
N SER A 216 48.26 13.15 34.75
CA SER A 216 48.15 14.57 35.06
C SER A 216 48.86 15.50 34.07
N ALA A 217 49.38 14.94 32.96
CA ALA A 217 50.03 15.75 31.93
C ALA A 217 49.15 15.90 30.70
N PHE A 218 48.23 16.86 30.75
CA PHE A 218 47.38 17.16 29.61
C PHE A 218 47.52 18.62 29.21
N ALA A 219 47.54 18.86 27.90
CA ALA A 219 47.33 20.20 27.38
C ALA A 219 45.84 20.56 27.54
N GLN A 220 45.57 21.54 28.39
CA GLN A 220 44.23 22.06 28.61
C GLN A 220 44.05 23.39 27.89
N PHE A 221 43.03 23.48 27.07
CA PHE A 221 42.65 24.71 26.41
C PHE A 221 41.61 25.45 27.23
N THR A 222 41.84 26.70 27.58
CA THR A 222 40.84 27.53 28.24
C THR A 222 39.99 28.29 27.25
N ALA A 223 38.76 28.69 27.65
CA ALA A 223 37.84 29.47 26.82
C ALA A 223 38.42 30.81 26.31
N ALA A 224 39.55 31.26 26.88
CA ALA A 224 40.22 32.47 26.47
C ALA A 224 41.37 32.26 25.45
N GLY A 225 41.42 31.10 24.81
CA GLY A 225 42.49 30.79 23.83
C GLY A 225 43.84 30.48 24.45
N GLN A 226 43.86 29.98 25.67
CA GLN A 226 45.08 29.61 26.39
C GLN A 226 45.22 28.09 26.46
N MET A 227 46.42 27.58 26.25
CA MET A 227 46.80 26.20 26.48
C MET A 227 47.46 26.03 27.84
N ALA A 228 46.97 25.13 28.66
CA ALA A 228 47.56 24.77 29.94
C ALA A 228 48.16 23.36 29.89
N LEU A 229 49.43 23.24 30.26
CA LEU A 229 50.12 21.97 30.46
C LEU A 229 50.14 21.69 31.95
N CYS A 230 49.46 20.65 32.39
CA CYS A 230 49.45 20.24 33.80
C CYS A 230 50.37 19.06 33.99
N THR A 231 51.34 19.20 34.92
CA THR A 231 52.23 18.10 35.30
C THR A 231 52.10 17.79 36.77
N LYS A 232 52.09 16.53 37.12
CA LYS A 232 52.15 16.08 38.54
C LYS A 232 53.46 15.39 38.80
N ASN A 233 54.23 15.95 39.68
CA ASN A 233 55.51 15.36 40.15
C ASN A 233 55.22 14.40 41.30
N LEU A 234 55.56 13.13 41.13
CA LEU A 234 55.48 12.07 42.16
C LEU A 234 56.84 11.82 42.80
N ALA A 235 57.85 12.74 42.66
CA ALA A 235 59.18 12.51 43.18
C ALA A 235 59.18 12.27 44.69
N ALA A 236 59.66 11.13 45.08
CA ALA A 236 60.04 10.84 46.43
C ALA A 236 61.21 11.78 46.90
N LYS A 237 61.29 12.04 48.16
CA LYS A 237 62.41 12.82 48.78
C LYS A 237 63.74 12.20 48.35
N SER A 238 64.39 12.78 47.35
CA SER A 238 65.72 12.38 46.93
C SER A 238 66.71 13.47 47.34
N ARG A 239 67.78 13.08 47.98
CA ARG A 239 68.95 13.96 48.29
C ARG A 239 69.84 14.18 47.05
N THR A 240 69.50 13.58 45.89
CA THR A 240 70.30 13.76 44.68
C THR A 240 69.72 14.92 43.86
N ARG A 241 70.58 15.65 43.15
CA ARG A 241 70.21 16.73 42.22
C ARG A 241 69.61 16.13 40.97
N THR A 242 68.30 15.77 41.00
CA THR A 242 67.59 15.18 39.88
C THR A 242 66.83 16.30 39.20
N ALA A 243 66.95 16.39 37.87
CA ALA A 243 66.17 17.23 37.04
C ALA A 243 65.09 16.34 36.32
N TYR A 244 63.92 16.86 36.16
CA TYR A 244 62.82 16.20 35.47
C TYR A 244 62.57 16.89 34.15
N LEU A 245 62.47 16.12 33.10
CA LEU A 245 62.25 16.60 31.77
C LEU A 245 60.93 15.96 31.23
N TRP A 246 60.01 16.81 30.80
CA TRP A 246 58.79 16.40 30.11
C TRP A 246 58.78 17.04 28.74
N ALA A 247 58.52 16.26 27.67
CA ALA A 247 58.39 16.76 26.32
C ALA A 247 56.98 16.56 25.83
N TYR A 248 56.45 17.60 25.22
CA TYR A 248 55.10 17.57 24.61
C TYR A 248 55.24 17.95 23.15
N ARG A 249 54.70 17.09 22.26
CA ARG A 249 54.58 17.42 20.87
C ARG A 249 53.44 18.40 20.70
N VAL A 250 53.71 19.50 20.02
CA VAL A 250 52.65 20.41 19.56
C VAL A 250 52.03 19.77 18.31
N PRO A 251 50.76 19.48 18.31
CA PRO A 251 50.13 18.86 17.15
C PRO A 251 50.26 19.74 15.91
N GLU A 252 50.82 19.21 14.83
CA GLU A 252 50.82 19.84 13.52
C GLU A 252 49.62 19.32 12.71
N VAL A 253 48.46 19.84 13.01
CA VAL A 253 47.23 19.43 12.30
C VAL A 253 47.02 20.41 11.18
N LYS A 254 46.99 19.91 9.92
CA LYS A 254 46.66 20.73 8.76
C LYS A 254 45.19 21.07 8.76
N LYS A 255 44.86 22.28 8.31
CA LYS A 255 43.46 22.69 8.12
C LYS A 255 42.75 21.72 7.17
N PRO A 256 41.60 21.13 7.56
CA PRO A 256 40.91 20.16 6.72
C PRO A 256 40.26 20.87 5.53
N VAL A 257 40.22 20.19 4.40
CA VAL A 257 39.41 20.60 3.25
C VAL A 257 38.16 19.71 3.24
N VAL A 258 37.00 20.35 3.42
CA VAL A 258 35.72 19.70 3.57
C VAL A 258 34.73 20.26 2.57
N SER A 259 33.94 19.42 1.96
CA SER A 259 32.88 19.82 1.09
C SER A 259 31.56 19.11 1.43
N LEU A 260 30.45 19.78 1.23
CA LEU A 260 29.13 19.17 1.31
C LEU A 260 28.94 18.20 0.13
N ALA A 261 28.22 17.10 0.36
CA ALA A 261 27.87 16.14 -0.68
C ALA A 261 26.64 16.61 -1.47
N GLY A 262 26.75 17.73 -2.18
CA GLY A 262 25.65 18.40 -2.87
C GLY A 262 25.18 19.64 -2.15
N THR A 263 23.97 20.12 -2.46
CA THR A 263 23.31 21.20 -1.74
C THR A 263 22.19 20.58 -0.87
N PRO A 264 22.46 20.27 0.41
CA PRO A 264 21.46 19.70 1.29
C PRO A 264 20.38 20.76 1.61
N HIS A 265 19.13 20.34 1.61
CA HIS A 265 18.02 21.13 2.09
C HIS A 265 17.83 20.84 3.59
N VAL A 266 17.73 21.89 4.37
CA VAL A 266 17.60 21.82 5.82
C VAL A 266 16.38 22.61 6.24
N PRO A 267 15.45 22.02 7.01
CA PRO A 267 14.30 22.77 7.49
C PRO A 267 14.74 23.79 8.56
N VAL A 268 14.03 24.91 8.62
CA VAL A 268 14.22 25.92 9.68
C VAL A 268 14.02 25.28 11.06
N GLU A 269 14.69 25.83 12.07
CA GLU A 269 14.52 25.43 13.49
C GLU A 269 14.69 23.93 13.77
N SER A 270 15.47 23.21 12.95
CA SER A 270 15.65 21.76 13.03
C SER A 270 17.07 21.34 13.32
N ARG A 271 17.25 20.05 13.63
CA ARG A 271 18.55 19.37 13.60
C ARG A 271 18.62 18.50 12.36
N SER A 272 19.69 18.71 11.60
CA SER A 272 19.85 18.01 10.32
C SER A 272 21.26 17.45 10.18
N THR A 273 21.36 16.25 9.64
CA THR A 273 22.62 15.62 9.31
C THR A 273 23.04 15.99 7.91
N LEU A 274 24.17 16.67 7.77
CA LEU A 274 24.76 17.07 6.51
C LEU A 274 25.79 16.02 6.09
N ALA A 275 25.63 15.45 4.93
CA ALA A 275 26.64 14.57 4.34
C ALA A 275 27.83 15.40 3.84
N VAL A 276 29.04 15.03 4.27
CA VAL A 276 30.28 15.72 3.91
C VAL A 276 31.28 14.78 3.27
N LYS A 277 32.20 15.36 2.51
CA LYS A 277 33.35 14.68 1.92
C LYS A 277 34.62 15.39 2.35
N PHE A 278 35.58 14.64 2.84
CA PHE A 278 36.92 15.14 3.16
C PHE A 278 37.83 14.93 1.97
N ALA A 279 38.65 15.92 1.64
CA ALA A 279 39.73 15.76 0.68
C ALA A 279 40.81 14.81 1.22
N GLU A 280 41.67 14.30 0.35
CA GLU A 280 42.76 13.43 0.73
C GLU A 280 43.65 14.07 1.81
N GLY A 281 43.93 13.34 2.88
CA GLY A 281 44.70 13.83 4.04
C GLY A 281 43.90 14.67 5.05
N SER A 282 42.60 14.87 4.85
CA SER A 282 41.67 15.52 5.79
C SER A 282 40.84 14.51 6.56
N THR A 283 40.57 14.78 7.83
CA THR A 283 39.85 13.86 8.72
C THR A 283 38.85 14.59 9.62
N ALA A 284 37.83 13.87 10.10
CA ALA A 284 36.90 14.41 11.10
C ALA A 284 37.57 14.92 12.37
N ARG A 285 38.70 14.29 12.79
CA ARG A 285 39.50 14.75 13.92
C ARG A 285 40.03 16.18 13.74
N GLN A 286 40.47 16.52 12.54
CA GLN A 286 40.92 17.88 12.24
C GLN A 286 39.75 18.86 12.31
N LEU A 287 38.55 18.41 11.84
CA LEU A 287 37.34 19.23 11.89
C LEU A 287 36.82 19.45 13.32
N ALA A 288 37.09 18.53 14.25
CA ALA A 288 36.73 18.70 15.67
C ALA A 288 37.46 19.89 16.37
N LEU A 289 38.48 20.46 15.73
CA LEU A 289 39.13 21.70 16.19
C LEU A 289 38.38 22.96 15.74
N ALA A 290 37.40 22.82 14.85
CA ALA A 290 36.58 23.95 14.40
C ALA A 290 35.64 24.41 15.51
N ARG A 291 35.46 25.73 15.60
CA ARG A 291 34.61 26.40 16.59
C ARG A 291 33.93 27.62 15.98
N ASP A 292 33.01 28.19 16.74
CA ASP A 292 32.29 29.39 16.31
C ASP A 292 31.70 29.25 14.91
N TRP A 293 31.01 28.12 14.73
CA TRP A 293 30.33 27.78 13.47
C TRP A 293 29.28 28.82 13.13
N ARG A 294 29.18 29.17 11.86
CA ARG A 294 28.22 30.16 11.36
C ARG A 294 27.74 29.82 9.97
N LEU A 295 26.51 30.19 9.69
CA LEU A 295 25.95 30.24 8.36
C LEU A 295 26.19 31.63 7.77
N VAL A 296 26.81 31.69 6.60
CA VAL A 296 27.07 32.93 5.85
C VAL A 296 26.11 32.98 4.67
N PRO A 297 25.17 33.95 4.61
CA PRO A 297 24.23 34.05 3.51
C PRO A 297 24.94 34.23 2.16
N SER A 298 24.58 33.42 1.15
CA SER A 298 25.13 33.55 -0.21
C SER A 298 24.74 34.86 -0.88
N ALA A 299 23.60 35.44 -0.51
CA ALA A 299 23.13 36.75 -0.98
C ALA A 299 23.78 37.94 -0.30
N GLY A 300 24.69 37.72 0.68
CA GLY A 300 25.28 38.73 1.52
C GLY A 300 24.43 39.09 2.73
N GLY A 301 25.06 39.63 3.77
CA GLY A 301 24.45 39.97 5.05
C GLY A 301 25.23 39.45 6.23
N ASP A 302 24.68 39.59 7.43
CA ASP A 302 25.30 39.16 8.67
C ASP A 302 25.32 37.62 8.79
N SER A 303 26.41 37.06 9.28
CA SER A 303 26.51 35.63 9.52
C SER A 303 25.75 35.23 10.77
N ILE A 304 25.09 34.08 10.73
CA ILE A 304 24.27 33.55 11.81
C ILE A 304 25.05 32.50 12.57
N PRO A 305 25.28 32.64 13.89
CA PRO A 305 25.95 31.63 14.69
C PRO A 305 25.07 30.37 14.79
N VAL A 306 25.71 29.20 14.63
CA VAL A 306 25.02 27.90 14.67
C VAL A 306 25.83 26.88 15.44
N ASN A 307 25.19 25.85 15.93
CA ASN A 307 25.87 24.72 16.54
C ASN A 307 26.06 23.60 15.50
N VAL A 308 27.30 23.13 15.44
CA VAL A 308 27.67 21.97 14.62
C VAL A 308 28.35 20.97 15.54
N GLY A 309 27.92 19.72 15.44
CA GLY A 309 28.45 18.61 16.24
C GLY A 309 28.44 17.32 15.44
N GLY A 310 28.61 16.18 16.11
CA GLY A 310 28.48 14.87 15.52
C GLY A 310 29.44 14.59 14.35
N GLU A 311 30.64 15.20 14.37
CA GLU A 311 31.63 15.07 13.29
C GLU A 311 32.03 13.60 13.11
N THR A 312 31.61 13.02 12.04
CA THR A 312 32.03 11.68 11.62
C THR A 312 32.83 11.75 10.31
N ALA A 313 33.24 10.61 9.80
CA ALA A 313 34.00 10.56 8.54
C ALA A 313 33.22 11.07 7.31
N ASP A 314 31.89 11.10 7.39
CA ASP A 314 31.00 11.37 6.26
C ASP A 314 29.83 12.30 6.59
N SER A 315 29.71 12.76 7.84
CA SER A 315 28.60 13.61 8.26
C SER A 315 28.92 14.66 9.31
N LEU A 316 28.14 15.74 9.33
CA LEU A 316 28.07 16.76 10.34
C LEU A 316 26.63 16.93 10.80
N GLU A 317 26.37 17.17 12.05
CA GLU A 317 25.08 17.53 12.60
C GLU A 317 24.97 19.05 12.71
N LEU A 318 24.10 19.66 11.91
CA LEU A 318 23.76 21.09 11.97
C LEU A 318 22.53 21.28 12.86
N ASP A 319 22.66 22.04 13.94
CA ASP A 319 21.54 22.32 14.84
C ASP A 319 21.08 23.78 14.68
N LEU A 320 19.91 23.95 14.09
CA LEU A 320 19.20 25.22 13.94
C LEU A 320 18.05 25.37 14.93
N SER A 321 17.81 24.40 15.82
CA SER A 321 16.62 24.35 16.70
C SER A 321 16.49 25.56 17.64
N HIS A 322 17.57 26.30 17.87
CA HIS A 322 17.59 27.48 18.72
C HIS A 322 18.00 28.76 17.98
N THR A 323 17.96 28.72 16.63
CA THR A 323 18.44 29.80 15.79
C THR A 323 17.36 30.24 14.83
N GLN A 324 16.98 31.51 14.86
CA GLN A 324 16.08 32.08 13.86
C GLN A 324 16.85 32.28 12.55
N THR A 325 16.92 31.25 11.74
CA THR A 325 17.60 31.29 10.45
C THR A 325 16.57 31.52 9.33
N PRO A 326 16.61 32.66 8.63
CA PRO A 326 15.72 32.89 7.50
C PRO A 326 15.93 31.85 6.39
N PRO A 327 14.88 31.51 5.61
CA PRO A 327 15.03 30.66 4.44
C PRO A 327 16.01 31.27 3.42
N GLY A 328 16.87 30.43 2.84
CA GLY A 328 17.86 30.87 1.84
C GLY A 328 19.08 29.96 1.76
N GLU A 329 19.98 30.28 0.84
CA GLU A 329 21.23 29.57 0.65
C GLU A 329 22.35 30.15 1.53
N TYR A 330 23.06 29.26 2.23
CA TYR A 330 24.10 29.61 3.16
C TYR A 330 25.38 28.78 2.93
N ALA A 331 26.54 29.42 3.03
CA ALA A 331 27.79 28.74 3.17
C ALA A 331 28.07 28.44 4.65
N LEU A 332 28.62 27.27 4.97
CA LEU A 332 29.00 26.91 6.32
C LEU A 332 30.45 27.26 6.58
N ALA A 333 30.71 28.04 7.61
CA ALA A 333 32.03 28.48 7.98
C ALA A 333 32.27 28.33 9.48
N ALA A 334 33.53 28.23 9.90
CA ALA A 334 33.93 28.16 11.28
C ALA A 334 35.26 28.88 11.51
N ALA A 335 35.58 29.18 12.74
CA ALA A 335 36.95 29.43 13.16
C ALA A 335 37.65 28.10 13.36
N TRP A 336 38.76 27.89 12.72
CA TRP A 336 39.58 26.69 12.87
C TRP A 336 40.95 27.10 13.42
N ASP A 337 41.14 26.80 14.69
CA ASP A 337 42.28 27.28 15.43
C ASP A 337 42.48 28.81 15.30
N TRP A 338 43.51 29.28 14.61
CA TRP A 338 43.82 30.69 14.34
C TRP A 338 43.35 31.17 12.96
N ASP A 339 42.79 30.30 12.21
CA ASP A 339 42.36 30.50 10.80
C ASP A 339 40.85 30.40 10.64
N SER A 340 40.37 30.74 9.44
CA SER A 340 39.01 30.48 9.08
C SER A 340 38.90 29.17 8.30
N LEU A 341 37.86 28.38 8.59
CA LEU A 341 37.44 27.19 7.82
C LEU A 341 36.18 27.53 7.07
N ALA A 342 36.18 27.31 5.77
CA ALA A 342 34.98 27.32 4.96
C ALA A 342 34.72 25.91 4.43
N VAL A 343 33.51 25.41 4.61
CA VAL A 343 33.04 24.16 4.01
C VAL A 343 32.60 24.48 2.60
N SER A 344 33.17 23.80 1.60
CA SER A 344 32.78 24.01 0.20
C SER A 344 31.35 23.51 -0.09
N GLY A 345 30.57 24.28 -0.84
CA GLY A 345 29.15 24.03 -1.10
C GLY A 345 28.24 24.91 -0.24
N THR A 346 26.97 24.84 -0.50
CA THR A 346 25.91 25.62 0.19
C THR A 346 24.87 24.69 0.82
N VAL A 347 24.28 25.17 1.90
CA VAL A 347 23.11 24.58 2.56
C VAL A 347 21.91 25.45 2.19
N ASP A 348 20.84 24.85 1.72
CA ASP A 348 19.59 25.55 1.42
C ASP A 348 18.60 25.36 2.59
N VAL A 349 18.43 26.44 3.36
CA VAL A 349 17.52 26.44 4.52
C VAL A 349 16.12 26.78 4.04
N ARG A 350 15.16 25.88 4.33
CA ARG A 350 13.78 25.99 3.83
C ARG A 350 12.75 25.96 4.97
N PRO A 351 11.63 26.67 4.81
CA PRO A 351 10.53 26.54 5.73
C PRO A 351 9.87 25.16 5.57
N TYR A 352 9.16 24.71 6.60
CA TYR A 352 8.22 23.62 6.48
C TYR A 352 7.06 24.02 5.60
N ASP A 353 6.55 23.10 4.80
CA ASP A 353 5.37 23.36 3.97
C ASP A 353 4.08 23.13 4.76
N ASP A 354 3.00 23.79 4.33
CA ASP A 354 1.69 23.65 4.92
C ASP A 354 0.98 22.40 4.36
N PHE A 355 0.76 21.42 5.21
CA PHE A 355 0.06 20.19 4.85
C PHE A 355 -1.47 20.27 4.95
N SER A 356 -2.05 21.46 5.22
CA SER A 356 -3.51 21.65 5.33
C SER A 356 -4.27 21.31 4.06
N HIS A 357 -3.61 21.37 2.90
CA HIS A 357 -4.18 21.09 1.58
C HIS A 357 -3.80 19.72 1.02
N VAL A 358 -3.11 18.90 1.79
CA VAL A 358 -2.71 17.56 1.35
C VAL A 358 -3.94 16.67 1.24
N ALA A 359 -4.07 16.05 0.08
CA ALA A 359 -5.16 15.12 -0.22
C ALA A 359 -4.67 13.98 -1.15
N PRO A 360 -5.40 12.86 -1.22
CA PRO A 360 -5.17 11.87 -2.27
C PRO A 360 -5.27 12.51 -3.65
N ALA A 361 -4.30 12.21 -4.51
CA ALA A 361 -4.32 12.67 -5.90
C ALA A 361 -5.59 12.16 -6.63
N PRO A 362 -6.05 12.82 -7.71
CA PRO A 362 -7.23 12.38 -8.45
C PRO A 362 -7.18 10.92 -8.84
N GLY A 363 -8.24 10.16 -8.57
CA GLY A 363 -8.35 8.72 -8.83
C GLY A 363 -7.62 7.81 -7.83
N GLU A 364 -6.83 8.34 -6.91
CA GLU A 364 -6.15 7.53 -5.90
C GLU A 364 -7.11 7.01 -4.82
N ARG A 365 -8.21 7.71 -4.57
CA ARG A 365 -9.29 7.27 -3.65
C ARG A 365 -9.94 5.99 -4.11
N ASP A 366 -10.04 5.77 -5.41
CA ASP A 366 -10.66 4.58 -6.01
C ASP A 366 -9.90 3.28 -5.73
N LYS A 367 -8.66 3.37 -5.24
CA LYS A 367 -7.87 2.21 -4.79
C LYS A 367 -8.22 1.75 -3.38
N LEU A 368 -8.86 2.63 -2.59
CA LEU A 368 -9.20 2.38 -1.19
C LEU A 368 -10.50 1.59 -1.08
N ILE A 369 -10.46 0.33 -1.45
CA ILE A 369 -11.62 -0.57 -1.45
C ILE A 369 -11.34 -1.73 -0.49
N GLU A 370 -12.30 -2.03 0.39
CA GLU A 370 -12.22 -3.12 1.33
C GLU A 370 -11.86 -4.44 0.65
N GLY A 371 -10.86 -5.12 1.20
CA GLY A 371 -10.38 -6.40 0.68
C GLY A 371 -9.40 -6.32 -0.49
N SER A 372 -8.97 -5.11 -0.91
CA SER A 372 -7.93 -4.95 -1.94
C SER A 372 -6.51 -5.21 -1.41
N GLY A 373 -6.36 -5.56 -0.12
CA GLY A 373 -5.07 -5.76 0.53
C GLY A 373 -4.35 -4.45 0.81
N THR A 374 -3.02 -4.46 0.72
CA THR A 374 -2.22 -3.25 0.89
C THR A 374 -2.10 -2.50 -0.44
N VAL A 375 -2.67 -1.32 -0.52
CA VAL A 375 -2.65 -0.46 -1.70
C VAL A 375 -1.70 0.71 -1.53
N SER A 376 -1.14 1.20 -2.63
CA SER A 376 -0.29 2.39 -2.66
C SER A 376 -1.11 3.59 -3.13
N VAL A 377 -1.22 4.59 -2.27
CA VAL A 377 -1.97 5.83 -2.52
C VAL A 377 -1.00 6.99 -2.64
N LYS A 378 -1.14 7.80 -3.66
CA LYS A 378 -0.37 9.03 -3.85
C LYS A 378 -1.10 10.19 -3.20
N LEU A 379 -0.39 10.91 -2.33
CA LEU A 379 -0.84 12.18 -1.77
C LEU A 379 -0.16 13.32 -2.52
N ALA A 380 -0.89 14.40 -2.72
CA ALA A 380 -0.44 15.62 -3.38
C ALA A 380 -0.89 16.84 -2.57
N GLY A 381 -0.39 18.01 -2.91
CA GLY A 381 -0.83 19.30 -2.36
C GLY A 381 0.20 20.01 -1.49
N ALA A 382 1.38 19.41 -1.30
CA ALA A 382 2.47 20.06 -0.57
C ALA A 382 3.84 19.57 -1.05
N ASP A 383 4.90 20.22 -0.56
CA ASP A 383 6.27 19.72 -0.63
C ASP A 383 6.51 18.75 0.54
N PHE A 384 6.72 17.48 0.23
CA PHE A 384 6.91 16.42 1.22
C PHE A 384 8.37 16.20 1.62
N GLU A 385 9.27 17.10 1.27
CA GLU A 385 10.70 16.92 1.50
C GLU A 385 11.05 16.61 2.96
N PHE A 386 10.36 17.29 3.88
CA PHE A 386 10.59 17.15 5.32
C PHE A 386 9.57 16.26 6.03
N LEU A 387 8.86 15.44 5.29
CA LEU A 387 7.99 14.43 5.86
C LEU A 387 8.85 13.33 6.52
N ASP A 388 8.72 13.19 7.82
CA ASP A 388 9.49 12.25 8.65
C ASP A 388 8.73 10.95 8.90
N LYS A 389 7.45 11.06 9.22
CA LYS A 389 6.62 9.91 9.63
C LYS A 389 5.20 10.00 9.08
N VAL A 390 4.67 8.83 8.71
CA VAL A 390 3.25 8.69 8.36
C VAL A 390 2.65 7.61 9.24
N ALA A 391 1.53 7.92 9.89
CA ALA A 391 0.74 6.96 10.64
C ALA A 391 -0.71 6.98 10.19
N ILE A 392 -1.42 5.88 10.36
CA ILE A 392 -2.84 5.74 10.04
C ILE A 392 -3.61 5.28 11.28
N GLU A 393 -4.75 5.88 11.51
CA GLU A 393 -5.68 5.49 12.56
C GLU A 393 -7.12 5.47 12.07
N ALA A 394 -7.98 4.68 12.71
CA ALA A 394 -9.40 4.74 12.45
C ALA A 394 -9.98 6.05 13.00
N ALA A 395 -10.84 6.73 12.23
CA ALA A 395 -11.43 8.00 12.66
C ALA A 395 -12.41 7.85 13.84
N ALA A 396 -12.91 6.65 14.09
CA ALA A 396 -13.78 6.34 15.23
C ALA A 396 -13.15 5.22 16.07
N GLY A 397 -13.03 5.43 17.37
CA GLY A 397 -12.52 4.47 18.36
C GLY A 397 -11.17 4.87 18.95
N ASP A 398 -10.76 4.19 20.01
CA ASP A 398 -9.47 4.37 20.71
C ASP A 398 -8.32 3.58 20.08
N ALA A 399 -8.36 3.39 18.76
CA ALA A 399 -7.30 2.66 18.07
C ALA A 399 -6.01 3.49 18.05
N GLN A 400 -4.91 2.93 18.56
CA GLN A 400 -3.60 3.59 18.49
C GLN A 400 -3.17 3.76 17.02
N PRO A 401 -2.57 4.90 16.66
CA PRO A 401 -1.99 5.12 15.35
C PRO A 401 -0.98 4.02 14.99
N ARG A 402 -1.09 3.49 13.78
CA ARG A 402 -0.16 2.50 13.23
C ARG A 402 0.72 3.18 12.19
N GLU A 403 1.99 2.87 12.18
CA GLU A 403 2.90 3.37 11.17
C GLU A 403 2.48 2.87 9.79
N ALA A 404 2.41 3.80 8.83
CA ALA A 404 2.14 3.52 7.43
C ALA A 404 3.42 3.73 6.62
N PRO A 405 3.97 2.68 5.98
CA PRO A 405 5.15 2.82 5.15
C PRO A 405 4.89 3.78 4.00
N PHE A 406 5.84 4.68 3.75
CA PHE A 406 5.75 5.64 2.66
C PHE A 406 7.04 5.73 1.87
N THR A 407 6.96 6.28 0.67
CA THR A 407 8.10 6.53 -0.21
C THR A 407 8.02 7.94 -0.75
N LEU A 408 9.12 8.68 -0.58
CA LEU A 408 9.32 9.96 -1.20
C LEU A 408 9.77 9.77 -2.67
N PRO A 409 9.49 10.71 -3.55
CA PRO A 409 9.93 10.62 -4.95
C PRO A 409 11.46 10.61 -5.04
N LEU A 410 11.99 9.83 -5.98
CA LEU A 410 13.42 9.84 -6.31
C LEU A 410 13.73 11.12 -7.10
N GLY A 411 14.82 11.83 -6.74
CA GLY A 411 15.28 13.03 -7.44
C GLY A 411 15.02 14.33 -6.70
N LYS A 412 14.70 15.40 -7.42
CA LYS A 412 14.38 16.70 -6.83
C LYS A 412 13.15 16.58 -5.95
N ARG A 413 13.34 16.71 -4.64
CA ARG A 413 12.29 16.55 -3.63
C ARG A 413 11.50 17.82 -3.36
N ALA A 414 12.03 18.96 -3.82
CA ALA A 414 11.42 20.26 -3.58
C ALA A 414 10.42 20.66 -4.66
N GLY A 415 9.23 21.03 -4.24
CA GLY A 415 8.20 21.62 -5.10
C GLY A 415 6.78 21.10 -4.86
N PRO A 416 5.77 21.92 -5.07
CA PRO A 416 4.36 21.62 -4.74
C PRO A 416 3.71 20.53 -5.63
N GLN A 417 4.40 20.09 -6.68
CA GLN A 417 3.91 19.01 -7.58
C GLN A 417 4.45 17.62 -7.22
N GLN A 418 4.98 17.48 -6.04
CA GLN A 418 5.45 16.18 -5.58
C GLN A 418 4.30 15.28 -5.14
N PHE A 419 4.58 13.97 -5.23
CA PHE A 419 3.70 12.95 -4.69
C PHE A 419 4.45 12.13 -3.67
N VAL A 420 3.90 12.02 -2.49
CA VAL A 420 4.32 10.98 -1.56
C VAL A 420 3.42 9.75 -1.75
N THR A 421 4.02 8.58 -1.81
CA THR A 421 3.26 7.32 -1.92
C THR A 421 3.19 6.65 -0.56
N VAL A 422 1.97 6.48 -0.04
CA VAL A 422 1.70 5.84 1.25
C VAL A 422 1.06 4.48 1.02
N ARG A 423 1.51 3.47 1.76
CA ARG A 423 0.95 2.12 1.73
C ARG A 423 -0.12 1.98 2.80
N ILE A 424 -1.34 1.65 2.37
CA ILE A 424 -2.53 1.60 3.22
C ILE A 424 -3.13 0.20 3.16
N ASP A 425 -3.38 -0.38 4.32
CA ASP A 425 -4.13 -1.63 4.44
C ASP A 425 -5.63 -1.36 4.36
N THR A 426 -6.31 -2.02 3.41
CA THR A 426 -7.74 -1.87 3.16
C THR A 426 -8.56 -3.03 3.74
N GLY A 427 -8.06 -3.74 4.74
CA GLY A 427 -8.73 -4.91 5.32
C GLY A 427 -10.10 -4.64 5.95
N LYS A 428 -10.40 -3.41 6.33
CA LYS A 428 -11.68 -2.99 6.88
C LYS A 428 -12.14 -1.66 6.27
N ARG A 429 -13.41 -1.60 5.85
CA ARG A 429 -14.05 -0.35 5.41
C ARG A 429 -14.23 0.62 6.57
N GLY A 430 -14.24 1.91 6.29
CA GLY A 430 -14.49 2.95 7.28
C GLY A 430 -13.74 4.24 6.98
N ALA A 431 -13.95 5.21 7.86
CA ALA A 431 -13.20 6.46 7.84
C ALA A 431 -11.89 6.30 8.62
N TYR A 432 -10.81 6.79 8.05
CA TYR A 432 -9.45 6.78 8.60
C TYR A 432 -8.86 8.18 8.55
N ARG A 433 -7.86 8.42 9.37
CA ARG A 433 -7.02 9.61 9.33
C ARG A 433 -5.57 9.18 9.11
N LEU A 434 -4.92 9.78 8.15
CA LEU A 434 -3.46 9.73 8.05
C LEU A 434 -2.88 10.89 8.83
N LEU A 435 -1.93 10.60 9.69
CA LEU A 435 -1.15 11.57 10.44
C LEU A 435 0.19 11.71 9.72
N LEU A 436 0.39 12.83 9.08
CA LEU A 436 1.64 13.20 8.40
C LEU A 436 2.46 14.05 9.34
N THR A 437 3.54 13.52 9.87
CA THR A 437 4.42 14.24 10.81
C THR A 437 5.66 14.71 10.06
N GLN A 438 5.92 16.00 10.10
CA GLN A 438 7.16 16.59 9.59
C GLN A 438 8.28 16.45 10.62
N SER A 439 9.51 16.73 10.22
CA SER A 439 10.69 16.62 11.11
C SER A 439 10.70 17.61 12.28
N ASP A 440 9.78 18.58 12.32
CA ASP A 440 9.49 19.43 13.48
C ASP A 440 8.64 18.75 14.56
N GLY A 441 8.10 17.57 14.25
CA GLY A 441 7.21 16.84 15.13
C GLY A 441 5.73 17.26 15.01
N VAL A 442 5.38 18.22 14.16
CA VAL A 442 4.00 18.65 13.93
C VAL A 442 3.28 17.62 13.06
N ALA A 443 2.16 17.12 13.54
CA ALA A 443 1.33 16.16 12.81
C ALA A 443 0.14 16.86 12.13
N HIS A 444 -0.07 16.55 10.85
CA HIS A 444 -1.21 17.03 10.05
C HIS A 444 -2.11 15.86 9.69
N GLU A 445 -3.42 16.08 9.75
CA GLU A 445 -4.41 15.04 9.49
C GLU A 445 -4.91 15.08 8.04
N VAL A 446 -4.90 13.94 7.36
CA VAL A 446 -5.53 13.76 6.05
C VAL A 446 -6.63 12.71 6.16
N ALA A 447 -7.87 13.12 5.90
CA ALA A 447 -9.01 12.22 5.96
C ALA A 447 -9.01 11.25 4.76
N LEU A 448 -9.21 9.97 5.04
CA LEU A 448 -9.35 8.91 4.05
C LEU A 448 -10.62 8.09 4.34
N THR A 449 -11.15 7.47 3.30
CA THR A 449 -12.26 6.53 3.46
C THR A 449 -11.95 5.26 2.67
N VAL A 450 -11.93 4.13 3.35
CA VAL A 450 -11.91 2.83 2.71
C VAL A 450 -13.36 2.45 2.40
N LEU A 451 -13.67 2.37 1.11
CA LEU A 451 -15.00 2.10 0.58
C LEU A 451 -15.33 0.60 0.66
N PRO A 452 -16.63 0.24 0.72
CA PRO A 452 -17.04 -1.15 0.55
C PRO A 452 -16.56 -1.73 -0.79
N PRO A 453 -16.54 -3.07 -0.95
CA PRO A 453 -16.14 -3.69 -2.21
C PRO A 453 -16.93 -3.18 -3.41
N ASN A 454 -16.30 -3.11 -4.57
CA ASN A 454 -16.96 -2.66 -5.79
C ASN A 454 -18.19 -3.52 -6.11
N PRO A 455 -19.26 -2.91 -6.66
CA PRO A 455 -20.42 -3.65 -7.14
C PRO A 455 -20.00 -4.78 -8.06
N LYS A 456 -20.61 -5.96 -7.87
CA LYS A 456 -20.42 -7.11 -8.74
C LYS A 456 -21.76 -7.49 -9.31
N ILE A 457 -21.86 -7.56 -10.64
CA ILE A 457 -23.05 -7.98 -11.36
C ILE A 457 -22.92 -9.47 -11.68
N SER A 458 -23.93 -10.26 -11.34
CA SER A 458 -23.93 -11.72 -11.48
C SER A 458 -24.61 -12.25 -12.75
N ASN A 459 -25.46 -11.44 -13.37
CA ASN A 459 -26.31 -11.85 -14.51
C ASN A 459 -25.87 -11.24 -15.84
N LEU A 460 -24.59 -11.19 -16.08
CA LEU A 460 -24.00 -10.71 -17.35
C LEU A 460 -23.64 -11.89 -18.28
N PRO A 461 -23.62 -11.68 -19.60
CA PRO A 461 -24.04 -10.46 -20.31
C PRO A 461 -25.56 -10.28 -20.34
N LEU A 462 -26.04 -9.03 -20.31
CA LEU A 462 -27.42 -8.70 -20.63
C LEU A 462 -27.64 -8.85 -22.13
N ARG A 463 -28.60 -9.65 -22.51
CA ARG A 463 -28.97 -9.81 -23.92
C ARG A 463 -30.12 -8.87 -24.26
N LEU A 464 -29.92 -7.99 -25.23
CA LEU A 464 -30.84 -6.96 -25.63
C LEU A 464 -31.24 -7.17 -27.09
N ASN A 465 -32.55 -7.10 -27.35
CA ASN A 465 -33.11 -7.38 -28.69
C ASN A 465 -33.13 -6.13 -29.55
N LEU A 466 -32.77 -6.29 -30.82
CA LEU A 466 -32.96 -5.24 -31.81
C LEU A 466 -34.44 -5.02 -32.11
N GLY A 467 -34.78 -3.75 -32.38
CA GLY A 467 -36.15 -3.40 -32.84
C GLY A 467 -37.16 -3.19 -31.72
N GLU A 468 -36.78 -3.40 -30.46
CA GLU A 468 -37.64 -3.07 -29.34
C GLU A 468 -37.49 -1.56 -29.01
N ALA A 469 -38.64 -0.90 -28.81
CA ALA A 469 -38.64 0.53 -28.47
C ALA A 469 -38.00 0.81 -27.11
N ARG A 470 -38.16 -0.09 -26.18
CA ARG A 470 -37.56 -0.09 -24.82
C ARG A 470 -37.35 -1.52 -24.37
N GLU A 471 -36.17 -1.80 -23.87
CA GLU A 471 -35.85 -3.09 -23.31
C GLU A 471 -35.73 -2.98 -21.77
N PRO A 472 -36.48 -3.75 -21.01
CA PRO A 472 -36.31 -3.80 -19.56
C PRO A 472 -34.97 -4.46 -19.23
N ILE A 473 -34.18 -3.82 -18.38
CA ILE A 473 -32.95 -4.38 -17.87
C ILE A 473 -33.05 -4.54 -16.35
N ARG A 474 -32.42 -5.56 -15.83
CA ARG A 474 -32.34 -5.77 -14.40
C ARG A 474 -30.96 -6.31 -14.06
N LEU A 475 -30.11 -5.46 -13.50
CA LEU A 475 -28.84 -5.91 -12.95
C LEU A 475 -29.11 -6.59 -11.61
N GLN A 476 -28.46 -7.72 -11.38
CA GLN A 476 -28.51 -8.48 -10.13
C GLN A 476 -27.09 -8.70 -9.65
N GLY A 477 -26.87 -8.58 -8.34
CA GLY A 477 -25.52 -8.74 -7.81
C GLY A 477 -25.38 -8.23 -6.39
N THR A 478 -24.19 -7.80 -6.02
CA THR A 478 -23.87 -7.27 -4.69
C THR A 478 -23.41 -5.83 -4.78
N GLY A 479 -23.79 -4.98 -3.81
CA GLY A 479 -23.38 -3.58 -3.72
C GLY A 479 -24.02 -2.68 -4.78
N LEU A 480 -25.12 -3.11 -5.42
CA LEU A 480 -25.82 -2.32 -6.43
C LEU A 480 -26.60 -1.14 -5.83
N ASP A 481 -26.86 -1.16 -4.55
CA ASP A 481 -27.47 -0.07 -3.78
C ASP A 481 -26.66 1.24 -3.84
N ARG A 482 -25.35 1.14 -4.11
CA ARG A 482 -24.45 2.29 -4.26
C ARG A 482 -24.29 2.80 -5.69
N VAL A 483 -24.94 2.16 -6.67
CA VAL A 483 -24.86 2.57 -8.07
C VAL A 483 -25.83 3.73 -8.32
N GLU A 484 -25.32 4.93 -8.49
CA GLU A 484 -26.11 6.15 -8.74
C GLU A 484 -26.70 6.16 -10.15
N SER A 485 -25.93 5.75 -11.14
CA SER A 485 -26.37 5.68 -12.52
C SER A 485 -25.60 4.63 -13.29
N VAL A 486 -26.27 4.13 -14.35
CA VAL A 486 -25.72 3.18 -15.30
C VAL A 486 -25.80 3.79 -16.68
N SER A 487 -24.75 3.68 -17.45
CA SER A 487 -24.69 4.15 -18.84
C SER A 487 -24.01 3.13 -19.74
N SER A 488 -24.28 3.20 -21.04
CA SER A 488 -23.65 2.35 -22.04
C SER A 488 -23.60 3.06 -23.39
N PRO A 489 -22.57 2.83 -24.21
CA PRO A 489 -22.56 3.25 -25.60
C PRO A 489 -23.60 2.51 -26.49
N ALA A 490 -24.30 1.53 -25.96
CA ALA A 490 -25.38 0.82 -26.68
C ALA A 490 -26.65 1.66 -26.76
N GLY A 491 -26.86 2.63 -25.87
CA GLY A 491 -28.06 3.44 -25.83
C GLY A 491 -28.31 4.12 -24.50
N ALA A 492 -29.42 4.85 -24.42
CA ALA A 492 -29.82 5.58 -23.22
C ALA A 492 -30.44 4.63 -22.18
N ILE A 493 -29.86 4.63 -20.96
CA ILE A 493 -30.32 3.80 -19.85
C ILE A 493 -30.98 4.69 -18.78
N THR A 494 -32.12 4.26 -18.29
CA THR A 494 -32.82 4.88 -17.15
C THR A 494 -33.13 3.83 -16.10
N GLY A 495 -33.00 4.16 -14.84
CA GLY A 495 -33.25 3.24 -13.74
C GLY A 495 -32.73 3.78 -12.41
N ALA A 496 -32.99 3.03 -11.35
CA ALA A 496 -32.54 3.36 -10.00
C ALA A 496 -32.32 2.08 -9.18
N PRO A 497 -31.44 2.11 -8.17
CA PRO A 497 -31.19 0.96 -7.32
C PRO A 497 -32.43 0.58 -6.48
N SER A 498 -32.60 -0.72 -6.26
CA SER A 498 -33.68 -1.29 -5.44
C SER A 498 -33.13 -2.53 -4.71
N GLY A 499 -32.56 -2.34 -3.52
CA GLY A 499 -31.87 -3.40 -2.77
C GLY A 499 -30.69 -3.97 -3.55
N ASP A 500 -30.62 -5.30 -3.66
CA ASP A 500 -29.57 -6.02 -4.38
C ASP A 500 -29.78 -6.07 -5.92
N ALA A 501 -30.69 -5.27 -6.44
CA ALA A 501 -30.97 -5.17 -7.86
C ALA A 501 -30.95 -3.72 -8.32
N TRP A 502 -30.67 -3.54 -9.59
CA TRP A 502 -30.80 -2.25 -10.28
C TRP A 502 -31.73 -2.45 -11.49
N PRO A 503 -33.06 -2.28 -11.30
CA PRO A 503 -34.04 -2.31 -12.38
C PRO A 503 -33.97 -1.04 -13.21
N GLY A 504 -34.14 -1.19 -14.52
CA GLY A 504 -34.10 -0.06 -15.43
C GLY A 504 -34.63 -0.43 -16.81
N GLU A 505 -34.51 0.50 -17.73
CA GLU A 505 -34.87 0.33 -19.15
C GLU A 505 -33.75 0.92 -20.02
N ILE A 506 -33.53 0.33 -21.17
CA ILE A 506 -32.63 0.85 -22.20
C ILE A 506 -33.37 1.11 -23.50
N VAL A 507 -33.07 2.23 -24.12
CA VAL A 507 -33.44 2.56 -25.51
C VAL A 507 -32.15 2.44 -26.33
N LEU A 508 -32.10 1.44 -27.20
CA LEU A 508 -30.95 1.19 -28.06
C LEU A 508 -30.77 2.28 -29.11
N ASP A 509 -29.53 2.65 -29.37
CA ASP A 509 -29.21 3.61 -30.43
C ASP A 509 -29.41 3.00 -31.82
N ALA A 510 -29.80 3.81 -32.80
CA ALA A 510 -30.14 3.38 -34.16
C ALA A 510 -28.99 2.70 -34.94
N GLY A 511 -27.74 2.92 -34.51
CA GLY A 511 -26.55 2.35 -35.15
C GLY A 511 -26.08 1.00 -34.57
N VAL A 512 -26.81 0.45 -33.64
CA VAL A 512 -26.43 -0.80 -32.96
C VAL A 512 -26.74 -2.01 -33.85
N ALA A 513 -25.78 -2.94 -33.95
CA ALA A 513 -25.92 -4.13 -34.81
C ALA A 513 -25.87 -5.44 -34.00
N LYS A 514 -26.52 -6.48 -34.49
CA LYS A 514 -26.50 -7.85 -33.94
C LYS A 514 -25.06 -8.36 -33.74
N GLY A 515 -24.81 -9.02 -32.62
CA GLY A 515 -23.52 -9.61 -32.26
C GLY A 515 -22.50 -8.63 -31.66
N ARG A 516 -22.84 -7.33 -31.58
CA ARG A 516 -21.98 -6.34 -30.90
C ARG A 516 -22.10 -6.49 -29.40
N LYS A 517 -20.95 -6.30 -28.74
CA LYS A 517 -20.87 -6.24 -27.28
C LYS A 517 -20.51 -4.82 -26.83
N PHE A 518 -21.08 -4.41 -25.74
CA PHE A 518 -20.88 -3.08 -25.17
C PHE A 518 -20.61 -3.16 -23.67
N PRO A 519 -19.78 -2.25 -23.15
CA PRO A 519 -19.58 -2.13 -21.72
C PRO A 519 -20.78 -1.48 -21.03
N LEU A 520 -20.94 -1.78 -19.76
CA LEU A 520 -21.68 -0.94 -18.82
C LEU A 520 -20.70 -0.08 -18.05
N VAL A 521 -21.07 1.16 -17.84
CA VAL A 521 -20.31 2.12 -17.04
C VAL A 521 -21.17 2.51 -15.85
N LEU A 522 -20.70 2.14 -14.64
CA LEU A 522 -21.41 2.35 -13.39
C LEU A 522 -20.83 3.56 -12.68
N LYS A 523 -21.63 4.55 -12.38
CA LYS A 523 -21.28 5.62 -11.45
C LYS A 523 -21.61 5.14 -10.04
N VAL A 524 -20.57 4.91 -9.24
CA VAL A 524 -20.70 4.31 -7.90
C VAL A 524 -20.44 5.39 -6.86
N GLN A 525 -21.27 5.46 -5.85
CA GLN A 525 -21.11 6.40 -4.74
C GLN A 525 -19.74 6.26 -4.07
N GLY A 526 -19.01 7.35 -3.98
CA GLY A 526 -17.70 7.43 -3.34
C GLY A 526 -16.51 7.15 -4.25
N LEU A 527 -16.70 6.66 -5.48
CA LEU A 527 -15.64 6.55 -6.48
C LEU A 527 -15.53 7.83 -7.31
N ASP A 528 -14.29 8.26 -7.53
CA ASP A 528 -13.98 9.41 -8.39
C ASP A 528 -14.13 9.06 -9.88
N THR A 529 -13.82 7.80 -10.25
CA THR A 529 -13.90 7.30 -11.61
C THR A 529 -15.04 6.28 -11.77
N PRO A 530 -15.81 6.36 -12.83
CA PRO A 530 -16.84 5.36 -13.11
C PRO A 530 -16.23 3.97 -13.33
N LEU A 531 -16.90 2.95 -12.81
CA LEU A 531 -16.49 1.56 -12.96
C LEU A 531 -16.99 1.00 -14.32
N ALA A 532 -16.07 0.65 -15.20
CA ALA A 532 -16.39 0.01 -16.47
C ALA A 532 -16.46 -1.51 -16.33
N VAL A 533 -17.55 -2.10 -16.78
CA VAL A 533 -17.75 -3.55 -16.87
C VAL A 533 -17.74 -3.93 -18.36
N PRO A 534 -16.67 -4.52 -18.88
CA PRO A 534 -16.55 -4.84 -20.29
C PRO A 534 -17.53 -5.93 -20.71
N ASP A 535 -17.93 -5.94 -21.97
CA ASP A 535 -18.76 -6.98 -22.58
C ASP A 535 -20.08 -7.29 -21.83
N ALA A 536 -20.58 -6.32 -21.09
CA ALA A 536 -21.73 -6.49 -20.20
C ALA A 536 -23.07 -6.55 -20.93
N ILE A 537 -23.15 -6.00 -22.13
CA ILE A 537 -24.32 -6.03 -22.99
C ILE A 537 -23.96 -6.79 -24.28
N GLU A 538 -24.81 -7.73 -24.68
CA GLU A 538 -24.74 -8.43 -25.94
C GLU A 538 -25.99 -8.13 -26.73
N ILE A 539 -25.83 -7.60 -27.93
CA ILE A 539 -26.96 -7.30 -28.83
C ILE A 539 -27.32 -8.55 -29.60
N VAL A 540 -28.54 -9.00 -29.41
CA VAL A 540 -29.10 -10.15 -30.11
C VAL A 540 -30.09 -9.71 -31.19
N GLY A 541 -30.52 -10.63 -32.04
CA GLY A 541 -31.54 -10.36 -33.05
C GLY A 541 -32.88 -9.91 -32.44
N PRO A 542 -33.81 -9.42 -33.25
CA PRO A 542 -35.16 -9.09 -32.78
C PRO A 542 -35.82 -10.34 -32.21
N ARG A 543 -36.71 -10.17 -31.23
CA ARG A 543 -37.45 -11.26 -30.62
C ARG A 543 -38.32 -11.97 -31.65
N PRO A 544 -38.45 -13.28 -31.56
CA PRO A 544 -39.47 -13.96 -32.34
C PRO A 544 -40.85 -13.41 -31.95
N ARG A 545 -41.76 -13.25 -32.94
CA ARG A 545 -43.11 -12.77 -32.70
C ARG A 545 -44.08 -13.58 -33.53
N ILE A 546 -45.04 -14.24 -32.89
CA ILE A 546 -46.09 -14.91 -33.59
C ILE A 546 -47.07 -13.85 -34.12
N ARG A 547 -47.15 -13.71 -35.45
CA ARG A 547 -47.95 -12.69 -36.12
C ARG A 547 -49.38 -13.15 -36.34
N SER A 548 -49.54 -14.40 -36.78
CA SER A 548 -50.83 -14.95 -37.15
C SER A 548 -50.86 -16.47 -37.01
N MET A 549 -52.07 -17.01 -36.97
CA MET A 549 -52.34 -18.45 -36.95
C MET A 549 -53.40 -18.81 -37.95
N GLN A 550 -53.16 -19.88 -38.65
CA GLN A 550 -54.18 -20.54 -39.46
C GLN A 550 -54.50 -21.87 -38.81
N LYS A 551 -55.85 -22.14 -38.66
CA LYS A 551 -56.33 -23.32 -37.98
C LYS A 551 -56.98 -24.27 -39.00
N SER A 552 -56.66 -25.53 -38.87
CA SER A 552 -57.35 -26.63 -39.55
C SER A 552 -57.66 -27.71 -38.51
N LEU A 553 -58.82 -28.39 -38.70
CA LEU A 553 -59.18 -29.48 -37.80
C LEU A 553 -59.11 -30.81 -38.58
N ALA A 554 -58.55 -31.85 -37.92
CA ALA A 554 -58.37 -33.18 -38.53
C ALA A 554 -59.64 -34.00 -38.60
N GLY A 555 -60.80 -33.38 -38.84
CA GLY A 555 -62.11 -34.03 -38.97
C GLY A 555 -63.24 -33.03 -38.89
N THR A 556 -64.41 -33.48 -39.20
CA THR A 556 -65.68 -32.69 -39.15
C THR A 556 -66.16 -32.71 -37.70
N PRO A 557 -66.25 -31.58 -37.00
CA PRO A 557 -66.64 -31.54 -35.57
C PRO A 557 -68.05 -31.96 -35.27
N GLY A 558 -68.86 -32.09 -36.29
CA GLY A 558 -70.26 -32.44 -36.13
C GLY A 558 -71.16 -31.31 -35.58
N ILE A 559 -70.54 -30.23 -35.11
CA ILE A 559 -71.21 -29.00 -34.69
C ILE A 559 -70.45 -27.80 -35.20
N ALA A 560 -71.09 -26.65 -35.29
CA ALA A 560 -70.46 -25.40 -35.69
C ALA A 560 -69.44 -25.00 -34.64
N ILE A 561 -68.15 -24.70 -35.04
CA ILE A 561 -67.04 -24.29 -34.21
C ILE A 561 -66.65 -22.82 -34.50
N GLY A 562 -66.54 -21.98 -33.49
CA GLY A 562 -66.13 -20.61 -33.66
C GLY A 562 -64.66 -20.46 -34.09
N PRO A 563 -64.24 -19.28 -34.60
CA PRO A 563 -62.91 -19.06 -35.12
C PRO A 563 -61.86 -19.21 -34.04
N GLU A 564 -62.17 -18.82 -32.81
CA GLU A 564 -61.23 -18.85 -31.64
C GLU A 564 -61.43 -20.09 -30.76
N GLU A 565 -62.14 -21.12 -31.25
CA GLU A 565 -62.39 -22.30 -30.44
C GLU A 565 -61.59 -23.49 -30.95
N LEU A 566 -61.12 -24.28 -29.98
CA LEU A 566 -60.36 -25.50 -30.20
C LEU A 566 -61.08 -26.68 -29.54
N PRO A 567 -61.65 -27.54 -30.29
CA PRO A 567 -62.45 -28.68 -29.77
C PRO A 567 -61.49 -29.73 -29.16
N ALA A 568 -61.75 -30.11 -27.91
CA ALA A 568 -61.11 -31.25 -27.30
C ALA A 568 -61.44 -32.56 -27.91
N GLY A 569 -60.44 -33.44 -28.08
CA GLY A 569 -60.64 -34.76 -28.74
C GLY A 569 -60.60 -34.74 -30.27
N ILE A 570 -60.36 -33.58 -30.86
CA ILE A 570 -60.15 -33.43 -32.34
C ILE A 570 -58.79 -32.76 -32.51
N ALA A 571 -57.89 -33.43 -33.21
CA ALA A 571 -56.56 -32.85 -33.49
C ALA A 571 -56.67 -31.56 -34.31
N ALA A 572 -56.11 -30.49 -33.87
CA ALA A 572 -55.99 -29.22 -34.56
C ALA A 572 -54.63 -29.09 -35.20
N GLY A 573 -54.57 -28.78 -36.48
CA GLY A 573 -53.36 -28.35 -37.17
C GLY A 573 -53.30 -26.82 -37.18
N LEU A 574 -52.28 -26.23 -36.54
CA LEU A 574 -52.08 -24.79 -36.38
C LEU A 574 -50.82 -24.37 -37.11
N VAL A 575 -50.92 -23.57 -38.14
CA VAL A 575 -49.82 -22.97 -38.87
C VAL A 575 -49.56 -21.60 -38.21
N LEU A 576 -48.47 -21.46 -37.49
CA LEU A 576 -48.03 -20.23 -36.83
C LEU A 576 -47.06 -19.48 -37.74
N THR A 577 -47.37 -18.26 -38.14
CA THR A 577 -46.43 -17.39 -38.83
C THR A 577 -45.64 -16.62 -37.78
N VAL A 578 -44.33 -16.81 -37.75
CA VAL A 578 -43.42 -16.25 -36.75
C VAL A 578 -42.43 -15.31 -37.43
N ASP A 579 -42.46 -14.04 -37.09
CA ASP A 579 -41.45 -13.08 -37.52
C ASP A 579 -40.13 -13.34 -36.79
N HIS A 580 -39.03 -13.02 -37.45
CA HIS A 580 -37.65 -13.13 -36.91
C HIS A 580 -37.25 -14.57 -36.57
N LEU A 581 -37.79 -15.54 -37.30
CA LEU A 581 -37.42 -16.94 -37.21
C LEU A 581 -36.51 -17.30 -38.39
N ASP A 582 -35.19 -17.31 -38.15
CA ASP A 582 -34.20 -17.64 -39.18
C ASP A 582 -34.21 -19.15 -39.51
N ALA A 583 -33.84 -19.51 -40.74
CA ALA A 583 -33.86 -20.89 -41.23
C ALA A 583 -32.93 -21.85 -40.43
N GLY A 584 -31.96 -21.35 -39.70
CA GLY A 584 -31.04 -22.14 -38.87
C GLY A 584 -31.36 -22.11 -37.38
N SER A 585 -32.40 -21.38 -36.96
CA SER A 585 -32.77 -21.28 -35.55
C SER A 585 -33.40 -22.59 -35.04
N ARG A 586 -33.23 -22.79 -33.72
CA ARG A 586 -33.86 -23.94 -33.03
C ARG A 586 -34.94 -23.43 -32.08
N PRO A 587 -36.13 -23.14 -32.64
CA PRO A 587 -37.22 -22.64 -31.83
C PRO A 587 -37.73 -23.70 -30.86
N ARG A 588 -38.17 -23.26 -29.69
CA ARG A 588 -38.96 -24.06 -28.76
C ARG A 588 -40.31 -23.40 -28.60
N LEU A 589 -41.36 -24.17 -28.79
CA LEU A 589 -42.74 -23.75 -28.59
C LEU A 589 -43.23 -24.25 -27.24
N GLU A 590 -43.61 -23.35 -26.38
CA GLU A 590 -44.20 -23.63 -25.06
C GLU A 590 -45.70 -23.30 -25.14
N LEU A 591 -46.53 -24.24 -24.72
CA LEU A 591 -47.97 -24.06 -24.63
C LEU A 591 -48.35 -23.66 -23.19
N GLY A 592 -49.16 -22.63 -23.07
CA GLY A 592 -49.66 -22.08 -21.81
C GLY A 592 -51.17 -22.01 -21.79
N CYS A 593 -51.74 -21.70 -20.66
CA CYS A 593 -53.18 -21.47 -20.49
C CYS A 593 -53.39 -20.13 -19.78
N ASP A 594 -54.11 -19.22 -20.40
CA ASP A 594 -54.55 -17.97 -19.79
C ASP A 594 -55.95 -18.15 -19.19
N GLY A 595 -56.06 -18.00 -17.87
CA GLY A 595 -57.32 -18.13 -17.13
C GLY A 595 -57.77 -19.55 -16.84
N GLY A 596 -56.88 -20.55 -16.76
CA GLY A 596 -57.20 -21.93 -16.40
C GLY A 596 -55.94 -22.77 -16.19
N ASP A 597 -56.14 -24.04 -15.87
CA ASP A 597 -55.03 -24.97 -15.63
C ASP A 597 -54.70 -25.79 -16.89
N LEU A 598 -53.40 -26.01 -17.06
CA LEU A 598 -52.91 -27.00 -18.02
C LEU A 598 -53.05 -28.40 -17.44
N ARG A 599 -53.52 -29.36 -18.25
CA ARG A 599 -53.44 -30.78 -17.95
C ARG A 599 -51.99 -31.24 -17.96
N ARG A 600 -51.17 -30.63 -18.83
CA ARG A 600 -49.79 -30.95 -19.04
C ARG A 600 -49.01 -29.74 -19.57
N ALA A 601 -47.94 -29.37 -18.91
CA ALA A 601 -46.98 -28.45 -19.48
C ALA A 601 -46.28 -29.12 -20.66
N LEU A 602 -46.22 -28.44 -21.81
CA LEU A 602 -45.64 -28.97 -23.02
C LEU A 602 -44.70 -27.94 -23.66
N THR A 603 -43.50 -28.39 -23.90
CA THR A 603 -42.50 -27.66 -24.69
C THR A 603 -42.06 -28.54 -25.85
N LEU A 604 -42.13 -28.05 -27.06
CA LEU A 604 -41.82 -28.77 -28.29
C LEU A 604 -40.73 -28.05 -29.08
N SER A 605 -39.81 -28.82 -29.65
CA SER A 605 -38.86 -28.34 -30.67
C SER A 605 -39.29 -28.93 -32.04
N PRO A 606 -38.91 -28.31 -33.15
CA PRO A 606 -39.21 -28.89 -34.49
C PRO A 606 -38.68 -30.32 -34.58
N SER A 607 -39.55 -31.22 -35.08
CA SER A 607 -39.38 -32.67 -35.13
C SER A 607 -39.70 -33.43 -33.83
N ASP A 608 -40.04 -32.73 -32.74
CA ASP A 608 -40.53 -33.39 -31.53
C ASP A 608 -42.00 -33.81 -31.68
N ALA A 609 -42.30 -34.99 -31.18
CA ALA A 609 -43.65 -35.46 -30.97
C ALA A 609 -43.80 -35.96 -29.53
N SER A 610 -44.67 -35.36 -28.74
CA SER A 610 -44.89 -35.70 -27.34
C SER A 610 -46.33 -35.41 -26.94
N GLY A 611 -46.93 -36.32 -26.19
CA GLY A 611 -48.25 -36.12 -25.57
C GLY A 611 -49.40 -35.86 -26.54
N GLY A 612 -49.34 -36.41 -27.76
CA GLY A 612 -50.34 -36.16 -28.78
C GLY A 612 -50.19 -34.85 -29.54
N ALA A 613 -49.04 -34.17 -29.32
CA ALA A 613 -48.68 -32.96 -30.07
C ALA A 613 -47.39 -33.17 -30.84
N SER A 614 -47.23 -32.51 -31.98
CA SER A 614 -45.98 -32.47 -32.77
C SER A 614 -45.78 -31.09 -33.36
N LEU A 615 -44.52 -30.70 -33.45
CA LEU A 615 -44.10 -29.45 -34.04
C LEU A 615 -43.18 -29.71 -35.23
N THR A 616 -43.43 -29.06 -36.36
CA THR A 616 -42.58 -29.12 -37.55
C THR A 616 -42.45 -27.75 -38.21
N PHE A 617 -41.41 -27.54 -39.03
CA PHE A 617 -41.36 -26.37 -39.90
C PHE A 617 -42.33 -26.56 -41.07
N SER A 618 -43.14 -25.55 -41.35
CA SER A 618 -44.07 -25.51 -42.51
C SER A 618 -43.51 -24.66 -43.65
N GLY A 619 -42.40 -23.94 -43.41
CA GLY A 619 -41.73 -23.04 -44.34
C GLY A 619 -40.86 -22.02 -43.64
N PRO A 620 -40.19 -21.11 -44.36
CA PRO A 620 -39.46 -20.01 -43.75
C PRO A 620 -40.37 -19.17 -42.85
N GLY A 621 -40.02 -19.02 -41.58
CA GLY A 621 -40.81 -18.25 -40.61
C GLY A 621 -42.18 -18.87 -40.26
N ALA A 622 -42.41 -20.15 -40.53
CA ALA A 622 -43.67 -20.82 -40.24
C ALA A 622 -43.48 -22.13 -39.49
N LEU A 623 -44.21 -22.32 -38.42
CA LEU A 623 -44.25 -23.52 -37.61
C LEU A 623 -45.63 -24.19 -37.74
N TYR A 624 -45.67 -25.48 -37.98
CA TYR A 624 -46.88 -26.30 -37.94
C TYR A 624 -46.94 -27.08 -36.63
N LEU A 625 -47.95 -26.75 -35.83
CA LEU A 625 -48.28 -27.44 -34.59
C LEU A 625 -49.52 -28.33 -34.84
N SER A 626 -49.33 -29.61 -34.65
CA SER A 626 -50.50 -30.57 -34.60
C SER A 626 -50.69 -30.91 -33.11
N VAL A 627 -51.92 -30.69 -32.62
CA VAL A 627 -52.21 -30.91 -31.20
C VAL A 627 -53.72 -31.26 -31.02
N ASP A 628 -53.97 -32.20 -30.11
CA ASP A 628 -55.32 -32.31 -29.53
C ASP A 628 -55.40 -31.36 -28.31
N PRO A 629 -56.20 -30.26 -28.41
CA PRO A 629 -56.26 -29.27 -27.35
C PRO A 629 -56.69 -29.83 -26.00
N GLY A 630 -57.52 -30.88 -25.99
CA GLY A 630 -57.99 -31.54 -24.76
C GLY A 630 -56.94 -32.31 -24.00
N THR A 631 -55.85 -32.65 -24.66
CA THR A 631 -54.66 -33.29 -23.95
C THR A 631 -53.80 -32.28 -23.22
N ILE A 632 -53.89 -31.01 -23.60
CA ILE A 632 -53.06 -29.92 -23.09
C ILE A 632 -53.78 -29.08 -22.04
N GLY A 633 -55.01 -28.64 -22.34
CA GLY A 633 -55.78 -27.78 -21.45
C GLY A 633 -57.14 -28.37 -21.06
N TYR A 634 -57.68 -27.93 -19.96
CA TYR A 634 -59.08 -28.22 -19.59
C TYR A 634 -60.02 -27.34 -20.41
N ALA A 635 -61.28 -27.78 -20.52
CA ALA A 635 -62.30 -26.94 -21.13
C ALA A 635 -62.39 -25.57 -20.45
N GLY A 636 -62.43 -24.50 -21.25
CA GLY A 636 -62.36 -23.12 -20.78
C GLY A 636 -60.97 -22.50 -20.83
N CYS A 637 -59.89 -23.30 -20.89
CA CYS A 637 -58.54 -22.82 -21.06
C CYS A 637 -58.38 -22.02 -22.36
N ARG A 638 -57.91 -20.79 -22.26
CA ARG A 638 -57.45 -20.00 -23.39
C ARG A 638 -56.02 -20.42 -23.71
N LEU A 639 -55.85 -21.35 -24.62
CA LEU A 639 -54.57 -21.93 -24.98
C LEU A 639 -53.71 -20.88 -25.65
N THR A 640 -52.51 -20.68 -25.15
CA THR A 640 -51.51 -19.74 -25.67
C THR A 640 -50.27 -20.48 -26.13
N ALA A 641 -49.54 -19.87 -27.04
CA ALA A 641 -48.24 -20.35 -27.50
C ALA A 641 -47.20 -19.24 -27.31
N THR A 642 -46.03 -19.64 -26.85
CA THR A 642 -44.85 -18.79 -26.75
C THR A 642 -43.70 -19.46 -27.50
N VAL A 643 -43.07 -18.75 -28.43
CA VAL A 643 -41.89 -19.23 -29.15
C VAL A 643 -40.66 -18.65 -28.51
N SER A 644 -39.70 -19.47 -28.22
CA SER A 644 -38.39 -19.05 -27.74
C SER A 644 -37.27 -19.50 -28.68
N VAL A 645 -36.33 -18.62 -28.93
CA VAL A 645 -35.13 -18.87 -29.74
C VAL A 645 -33.93 -18.35 -28.98
N ASP A 646 -32.88 -19.13 -28.80
CA ASP A 646 -31.66 -18.70 -28.19
C ASP A 646 -30.69 -18.20 -29.25
N PRO A 647 -30.08 -16.99 -29.09
CA PRO A 647 -30.11 -16.09 -27.93
C PRO A 647 -31.21 -15.01 -27.93
N GLU A 648 -32.10 -14.94 -28.95
CA GLU A 648 -33.08 -13.86 -29.17
C GLU A 648 -34.20 -13.80 -28.11
N GLY A 649 -34.37 -14.87 -27.34
CA GLY A 649 -35.33 -14.89 -26.24
C GLY A 649 -36.73 -15.40 -26.59
N ARG A 650 -37.75 -14.93 -25.86
CA ARG A 650 -39.14 -15.39 -25.93
C ARG A 650 -40.03 -14.36 -26.60
N SER A 651 -41.00 -14.86 -27.38
CA SER A 651 -42.13 -14.05 -27.86
C SER A 651 -43.10 -13.73 -26.72
N ASP A 652 -43.95 -12.76 -26.94
CA ASP A 652 -45.16 -12.61 -26.13
C ASP A 652 -46.06 -13.84 -26.32
N PRO A 653 -46.92 -14.19 -25.32
CA PRO A 653 -47.91 -15.26 -25.48
C PRO A 653 -48.92 -14.90 -26.56
N PHE A 654 -49.10 -15.79 -27.52
CA PHE A 654 -50.05 -15.65 -28.59
C PHE A 654 -51.26 -16.58 -28.34
N LEU A 655 -52.49 -16.04 -28.38
CA LEU A 655 -53.71 -16.81 -28.19
C LEU A 655 -53.97 -17.75 -29.39
N LEU A 656 -53.96 -19.06 -29.16
CA LEU A 656 -54.32 -20.08 -30.14
C LEU A 656 -55.83 -20.32 -30.23
N GLY A 657 -56.52 -20.19 -29.11
CA GLY A 657 -57.95 -20.35 -29.02
C GLY A 657 -58.38 -20.91 -27.66
N ARG A 658 -59.65 -20.90 -27.42
CA ARG A 658 -60.30 -21.44 -26.23
C ARG A 658 -60.58 -22.94 -26.39
N VAL A 659 -60.13 -23.75 -25.49
CA VAL A 659 -60.42 -25.19 -25.45
C VAL A 659 -61.90 -25.39 -25.06
N ILE A 660 -62.63 -26.03 -25.93
CA ILE A 660 -64.03 -26.37 -25.68
C ILE A 660 -64.22 -27.87 -25.72
N ARG A 661 -65.10 -28.41 -24.88
CA ARG A 661 -65.57 -29.81 -24.94
C ARG A 661 -66.81 -29.85 -25.77
N ILE A 662 -66.79 -30.67 -26.76
CA ILE A 662 -67.91 -30.79 -27.72
C ILE A 662 -68.44 -32.21 -27.70
N PRO A 663 -69.78 -32.41 -27.91
CA PRO A 663 -70.31 -33.72 -28.04
C PRO A 663 -70.00 -34.27 -29.43
N ARG A 664 -69.86 -35.58 -29.58
CA ARG A 664 -69.89 -36.30 -30.86
C ARG A 664 -71.28 -36.84 -31.04
N LEU A 665 -71.96 -36.31 -32.03
CA LEU A 665 -73.32 -36.69 -32.34
C LEU A 665 -73.33 -37.73 -33.48
N ASP A 666 -73.81 -38.96 -33.21
CA ASP A 666 -73.86 -40.04 -34.19
C ASP A 666 -75.22 -40.07 -34.88
N LYS A 667 -76.25 -39.89 -34.08
CA LYS A 667 -77.64 -39.99 -34.61
C LYS A 667 -78.58 -39.14 -33.75
N PHE A 668 -79.54 -38.54 -34.43
CA PHE A 668 -80.69 -37.93 -33.82
C PHE A 668 -81.93 -38.62 -34.31
N THR A 669 -82.92 -38.89 -33.47
CA THR A 669 -84.18 -39.44 -33.81
C THR A 669 -85.30 -38.74 -33.08
N LEU A 670 -86.23 -38.13 -33.80
CA LEU A 670 -87.44 -37.52 -33.22
C LEU A 670 -88.48 -38.62 -33.03
N THR A 671 -89.05 -38.72 -31.84
CA THR A 671 -90.09 -39.69 -31.52
C THR A 671 -91.47 -39.05 -31.68
N SER A 672 -92.52 -39.87 -31.84
CA SER A 672 -93.88 -39.38 -31.84
C SER A 672 -94.45 -39.10 -30.43
N GLU A 673 -93.63 -39.23 -29.38
CA GLU A 673 -94.00 -38.99 -27.99
C GLU A 673 -94.03 -37.48 -27.68
N ARG A 674 -95.18 -37.02 -27.18
CA ARG A 674 -95.33 -35.66 -26.75
C ARG A 674 -94.62 -35.47 -25.42
N ALA A 675 -93.84 -34.41 -25.26
CA ALA A 675 -93.15 -34.00 -24.01
C ALA A 675 -93.71 -32.65 -23.57
N GLY A 676 -94.67 -32.65 -22.68
CA GLY A 676 -95.40 -31.43 -22.28
C GLY A 676 -96.37 -30.90 -23.32
N ASP A 677 -96.83 -29.67 -23.15
CA ASP A 677 -97.90 -29.09 -23.99
C ASP A 677 -97.44 -28.67 -25.42
N SER A 678 -96.16 -28.40 -25.59
CA SER A 678 -95.61 -27.78 -26.80
C SER A 678 -94.28 -28.40 -27.31
N GLY A 679 -93.98 -29.65 -26.95
CA GLY A 679 -92.74 -30.28 -27.36
C GLY A 679 -92.87 -31.74 -27.72
N TYR A 680 -91.91 -32.25 -28.46
CA TYR A 680 -91.71 -33.66 -28.73
C TYR A 680 -90.43 -34.20 -28.17
N ALA A 681 -90.46 -35.44 -27.71
CA ALA A 681 -89.29 -36.13 -27.26
C ALA A 681 -88.42 -36.57 -28.46
N GLY A 682 -87.15 -36.38 -28.35
CA GLY A 682 -86.14 -36.88 -29.27
C GLY A 682 -85.07 -37.67 -28.53
N THR A 683 -84.34 -38.49 -29.25
CA THR A 683 -83.21 -39.23 -28.71
C THR A 683 -81.92 -38.85 -29.46
N LEU A 684 -80.92 -38.35 -28.77
CA LEU A 684 -79.59 -38.18 -29.28
C LEU A 684 -78.74 -39.37 -28.89
N GLU A 685 -78.02 -39.93 -29.83
CA GLU A 685 -76.97 -40.92 -29.59
C GLU A 685 -75.60 -40.32 -29.94
N GLY A 686 -74.58 -40.60 -29.08
CA GLY A 686 -73.28 -40.06 -29.30
C GLY A 686 -72.31 -40.26 -28.11
N ARG A 687 -71.36 -39.38 -27.97
CA ARG A 687 -70.41 -39.35 -26.85
C ARG A 687 -70.35 -37.93 -26.28
N ASP A 688 -69.97 -37.83 -25.02
CA ASP A 688 -69.86 -36.56 -24.33
C ASP A 688 -71.16 -35.73 -24.37
N LEU A 689 -72.30 -36.36 -24.31
CA LEU A 689 -73.60 -35.70 -24.37
C LEU A 689 -73.92 -34.86 -23.14
N ASP A 690 -73.19 -35.03 -22.06
CA ASP A 690 -73.33 -34.31 -20.79
C ASP A 690 -72.99 -32.81 -20.92
N VAL A 691 -72.35 -32.41 -22.03
CA VAL A 691 -72.04 -31.00 -22.29
C VAL A 691 -73.22 -30.22 -22.89
N ILE A 692 -74.27 -30.92 -23.32
CA ILE A 692 -75.41 -30.28 -23.89
C ILE A 692 -76.32 -29.74 -22.81
N GLU A 693 -76.69 -28.46 -22.90
CA GLU A 693 -77.55 -27.76 -21.95
C GLU A 693 -78.95 -27.61 -22.47
N LYS A 694 -79.08 -27.26 -23.75
CA LYS A 694 -80.38 -27.08 -24.42
C LYS A 694 -80.31 -27.65 -25.81
N THR A 695 -81.51 -27.94 -26.37
CA THR A 695 -81.73 -28.37 -27.76
C THR A 695 -82.80 -27.57 -28.40
N GLY A 696 -82.76 -27.33 -29.73
CA GLY A 696 -83.74 -26.52 -30.49
C GLY A 696 -83.60 -26.66 -31.98
N TRP A 697 -84.38 -25.90 -32.74
CA TRP A 697 -84.40 -25.90 -34.19
C TRP A 697 -83.67 -24.67 -34.79
N ASP A 698 -83.36 -23.69 -33.99
CA ASP A 698 -82.63 -22.48 -34.37
C ASP A 698 -81.62 -22.11 -33.29
N ALA A 699 -80.86 -21.06 -33.52
CA ALA A 699 -79.82 -20.65 -32.61
C ALA A 699 -80.28 -19.89 -31.37
N GLU A 700 -81.57 -19.44 -31.34
CA GLU A 700 -82.04 -18.52 -30.27
C GLU A 700 -82.96 -19.21 -29.28
N HIS A 701 -83.76 -20.16 -29.79
CA HIS A 701 -84.81 -20.79 -29.00
C HIS A 701 -84.43 -22.24 -28.64
N GLY A 702 -84.02 -22.46 -27.45
CA GLY A 702 -83.64 -23.77 -26.95
C GLY A 702 -84.41 -24.23 -25.74
N VAL A 703 -84.78 -25.48 -25.71
CA VAL A 703 -85.42 -26.14 -24.56
C VAL A 703 -84.34 -26.80 -23.69
N PRO A 704 -84.37 -26.58 -22.39
CA PRO A 704 -83.41 -27.20 -21.50
C PRO A 704 -83.45 -28.71 -21.52
N VAL A 705 -82.28 -29.35 -21.42
CA VAL A 705 -82.17 -30.82 -21.32
C VAL A 705 -82.19 -31.20 -19.84
N GLU A 706 -83.27 -31.84 -19.42
CA GLU A 706 -83.45 -32.26 -18.03
C GLU A 706 -82.89 -33.64 -17.71
N SER A 707 -82.72 -34.47 -18.78
CA SER A 707 -82.27 -35.84 -18.64
C SER A 707 -80.71 -35.94 -18.56
N ILE A 708 -80.27 -37.02 -17.94
CA ILE A 708 -78.81 -37.31 -17.82
C ILE A 708 -78.51 -38.33 -18.96
N PRO A 709 -77.36 -38.15 -19.67
CA PRO A 709 -76.97 -39.14 -20.69
C PRO A 709 -76.76 -40.54 -20.04
N ALA A 710 -77.35 -41.56 -20.68
CA ALA A 710 -77.23 -42.94 -20.23
C ALA A 710 -76.33 -43.75 -21.18
N PRO A 711 -75.44 -44.60 -20.70
CA PRO A 711 -74.55 -45.41 -21.51
C PRO A 711 -75.40 -46.43 -22.35
N ILE A 712 -75.00 -46.68 -23.57
CA ILE A 712 -75.60 -47.66 -24.42
C ILE A 712 -75.09 -49.04 -24.05
N PRO A 713 -75.97 -50.03 -23.81
CA PRO A 713 -75.54 -51.40 -23.54
C PRO A 713 -74.62 -51.96 -24.64
N GLY A 714 -73.47 -52.47 -24.25
CA GLY A 714 -72.46 -53.01 -25.14
C GLY A 714 -71.38 -52.03 -25.62
N ASP A 715 -71.61 -50.70 -25.47
CA ASP A 715 -70.59 -49.67 -25.72
C ASP A 715 -70.69 -48.54 -24.68
N LEU A 716 -69.95 -48.69 -23.64
CA LEU A 716 -69.96 -47.73 -22.53
C LEU A 716 -69.50 -46.32 -22.89
N GLN A 717 -68.84 -46.15 -24.00
CA GLN A 717 -68.42 -44.84 -24.47
C GLN A 717 -69.52 -44.10 -25.24
N ARG A 718 -70.47 -44.85 -25.79
CA ARG A 718 -71.68 -44.26 -26.46
C ARG A 718 -72.76 -44.05 -25.40
N GLN A 719 -73.43 -42.93 -25.57
CA GLN A 719 -74.48 -42.46 -24.68
C GLN A 719 -75.71 -42.19 -25.47
N THR A 720 -76.84 -42.33 -24.83
CA THR A 720 -78.14 -41.86 -25.33
C THR A 720 -78.65 -40.77 -24.40
N LEU A 721 -79.19 -39.72 -24.99
CA LEU A 721 -79.73 -38.55 -24.27
C LEU A 721 -81.12 -38.24 -24.78
N ARG A 722 -82.09 -38.25 -23.87
CA ARG A 722 -83.44 -37.83 -24.17
C ARG A 722 -83.53 -36.31 -24.20
N VAL A 723 -84.03 -35.71 -25.25
CA VAL A 723 -84.17 -34.29 -25.48
C VAL A 723 -85.59 -33.91 -25.78
N VAL A 724 -85.95 -32.65 -25.53
CA VAL A 724 -87.30 -32.13 -25.90
C VAL A 724 -87.07 -30.99 -26.87
N LEU A 725 -87.89 -31.03 -27.93
CA LEU A 725 -87.80 -30.03 -28.97
C LEU A 725 -89.16 -29.35 -29.19
N PRO A 726 -89.18 -28.04 -29.51
CA PRO A 726 -90.43 -27.32 -29.78
C PRO A 726 -91.16 -27.91 -30.98
N TRP A 727 -92.47 -27.88 -30.93
CA TRP A 727 -93.34 -28.30 -32.05
C TRP A 727 -93.99 -27.09 -32.69
N PRO A 728 -94.24 -27.10 -34.05
CA PRO A 728 -93.76 -28.13 -34.98
C PRO A 728 -92.32 -27.99 -35.38
N ALA A 729 -91.73 -29.06 -35.90
CA ALA A 729 -90.40 -28.97 -36.57
C ALA A 729 -90.52 -28.02 -37.76
N PRO A 730 -89.56 -27.14 -38.02
CA PRO A 730 -89.68 -26.10 -39.04
C PRO A 730 -89.65 -26.64 -40.50
N ALA A 731 -89.07 -27.80 -40.74
CA ALA A 731 -89.03 -28.48 -42.02
C ALA A 731 -88.61 -29.95 -41.81
N PRO A 732 -88.91 -30.86 -42.76
CA PRO A 732 -88.32 -32.20 -42.82
C PRO A 732 -86.81 -32.11 -42.88
N HIS A 733 -86.14 -32.93 -42.13
CA HIS A 733 -84.66 -32.91 -42.01
C HIS A 733 -84.08 -31.59 -41.52
N ALA A 734 -84.80 -30.83 -40.68
CA ALA A 734 -84.26 -29.62 -40.06
C ALA A 734 -83.05 -29.95 -39.21
N PRO A 735 -81.98 -29.20 -39.35
CA PRO A 735 -80.77 -29.44 -38.55
C PRO A 735 -81.04 -29.17 -37.08
N LEU A 736 -80.55 -30.04 -36.19
CA LEU A 736 -80.61 -29.85 -34.75
C LEU A 736 -79.63 -28.76 -34.33
N TYR A 737 -80.04 -27.92 -33.39
CA TYR A 737 -79.21 -26.98 -32.69
C TYR A 737 -79.02 -27.42 -31.24
N ILE A 738 -77.81 -27.27 -30.73
CA ILE A 738 -77.52 -27.59 -29.35
C ILE A 738 -76.77 -26.40 -28.69
N TRP A 739 -77.01 -26.17 -27.44
CA TRP A 739 -76.23 -25.24 -26.58
C TRP A 739 -75.24 -26.04 -25.73
N LEU A 740 -73.99 -25.69 -25.80
CA LEU A 740 -73.05 -26.20 -24.82
C LEU A 740 -73.30 -25.47 -23.51
N ARG A 741 -72.95 -26.09 -22.38
CA ARG A 741 -73.14 -25.53 -21.05
C ARG A 741 -72.53 -24.14 -20.93
N GLY A 742 -73.36 -23.18 -20.50
CA GLY A 742 -72.98 -21.75 -20.33
C GLY A 742 -73.03 -20.93 -21.62
N GLU A 743 -73.52 -21.46 -22.74
CA GLU A 743 -73.62 -20.69 -23.97
C GLU A 743 -75.02 -20.07 -24.09
N THR A 744 -75.04 -18.87 -24.67
CA THR A 744 -76.31 -18.13 -24.93
C THR A 744 -76.91 -18.41 -26.24
N MET A 745 -76.19 -18.93 -27.21
CA MET A 745 -76.58 -19.19 -28.59
C MET A 745 -76.40 -20.66 -28.92
N GLY A 746 -77.34 -21.22 -29.65
CA GLY A 746 -77.31 -22.60 -30.15
C GLY A 746 -76.38 -22.79 -31.33
N ARG A 747 -75.73 -23.92 -31.36
CA ARG A 747 -74.86 -24.33 -32.47
C ARG A 747 -75.55 -25.28 -33.42
N LYS A 748 -75.43 -24.99 -34.69
CA LYS A 748 -75.91 -25.91 -35.71
C LYS A 748 -75.15 -27.22 -35.69
N THR A 749 -75.82 -28.32 -35.65
CA THR A 749 -75.23 -29.67 -35.71
C THR A 749 -75.22 -30.25 -37.13
N GLY A 750 -74.45 -31.30 -37.34
CA GLY A 750 -74.48 -32.10 -38.58
C GLY A 750 -75.54 -33.21 -38.59
N VAL A 751 -76.33 -33.34 -37.53
CA VAL A 751 -77.41 -34.33 -37.45
C VAL A 751 -78.77 -33.65 -37.67
N ALA A 752 -79.65 -34.34 -38.32
CA ALA A 752 -81.02 -33.95 -38.58
C ALA A 752 -81.93 -35.12 -38.32
N ASP A 753 -83.23 -34.85 -38.18
CA ASP A 753 -84.25 -35.91 -38.05
C ASP A 753 -84.44 -36.68 -39.33
#